data_d268c7e31e3c7e6f32365daf4bf72252
#
_entry.id   d268c7e31e3c7e6f32365daf4bf72252
#
_cell.length_a   1.000
_cell.length_b   1.000
_cell.length_c   1.000
_cell.angle_alpha   90.00
_cell.angle_beta   90.00
_cell.angle_gamma   90.00
#
_symmetry.space_group_name_H-M   'P 1'
#
loop_
_entity.id
_entity.type
_entity.pdbx_description
1 polymer ?
#
loop_
_entity_poly.entity_id
_entity_poly.type
_entity_poly.pdbx_seq_one_letter_code
_entity_poly.pdbx_strand_id
1 'polypeptide(L)'
;MRQPLPTAEALAWFKPFIPQSKENRAAVRTAISAVAAVLLAFALHLDKPYWSGMTTVILANIYTGSIIDKAIMRIAGTLAGAWGGYFLAGYIANSFLLYLLSAFLLVTIAVYYYNFSVYAYAYLLGAISAFIVIADLAIAPEQAFWVAVWRPIEIGLGVLVSAAAAFCLFPINIHEALDKEVGQVFTGFQQLIRAVQDNLLLRHSAVDELRKNMQAFKKSVVKATDMLGYMRREVGFKREKIDQLRVLFDSIYSLNRSLHFFISSQQYASIQAELKTTDLPLAEVFSAIIEDLDCIKCHFLKQTDDGKELNSTQALHSLDAALSVLTARNSQHQQAVFAISHLLRQLVNKLQSLQLVLVKGQKFTAPHARLISRKQRLQTDPDIIKHSIKAGLSVILALCFWLISNWPGGLNGLISSIVISIRKSIYEMKNISLYRLLGCLTGGGLALCSLAWIRMDLYDLIIILLFGVWVFSYFSFKYTAYAYIGLQANIALIITLAQAGGPPIALDPPLERLGGILIGITSTFLVANALWRSDTLTQLTGRLHKLSRYLHYNVRQLLAPEPQKKPLYDLTSLFWFCRGLLETLEQEGLPPKKLSVFEEAKQDFQNQVLLQATITHVYEYINQDKCRLAAARAGWDLRALEAEVAALFEEKQVNLKPGQVKKQLEALRDALLVAAEEENVSADDMENSVVYLGSLMQLAIIAEVMARNNQWVDDVNQEQAAAGV
;
A
#
# COMPACT_ATOMS: atom_id res chain seq x y z
N MET A 1 14.88 29.72 49.78
CA MET A 1 15.25 28.30 49.71
C MET A 1 14.16 27.56 48.95
N ARG A 2 14.37 27.26 47.68
CA ARG A 2 13.51 26.39 46.87
C ARG A 2 13.98 24.96 47.06
N GLN A 3 13.16 24.13 47.67
CA GLN A 3 13.42 22.70 47.73
C GLN A 3 13.47 22.16 46.27
N PRO A 4 14.45 21.31 45.94
CA PRO A 4 14.47 20.66 44.62
C PRO A 4 13.35 19.62 44.57
N LEU A 5 12.63 19.60 43.45
CA LEU A 5 11.68 18.55 43.10
C LEU A 5 12.30 17.16 43.27
N PRO A 6 11.56 16.15 43.72
CA PRO A 6 12.06 14.79 43.94
C PRO A 6 12.41 14.18 42.57
N THR A 7 13.66 14.32 42.23
CA THR A 7 14.19 13.97 40.94
C THR A 7 14.53 12.48 40.79
N ALA A 8 15.10 11.92 40.14
CA ALA A 8 15.71 10.62 39.80
C ALA A 8 15.38 9.39 40.67
N GLU A 9 15.38 9.48 42.01
CA GLU A 9 15.15 8.32 42.88
C GLU A 9 13.67 7.90 43.00
N ALA A 10 12.74 8.87 43.01
CA ALA A 10 11.31 8.55 42.95
C ALA A 10 10.91 7.94 41.61
N LEU A 11 11.55 8.35 40.50
CA LEU A 11 11.36 7.74 39.17
C LEU A 11 11.94 6.33 39.10
N ALA A 12 12.99 6.01 39.87
CA ALA A 12 13.59 4.68 39.88
C ALA A 12 12.66 3.61 40.48
N TRP A 13 11.79 3.98 41.44
CA TRP A 13 10.76 3.10 42.01
C TRP A 13 9.68 2.72 40.99
N PHE A 14 9.38 3.59 40.01
CA PHE A 14 8.39 3.34 38.96
C PHE A 14 8.98 2.61 37.74
N LYS A 15 10.30 2.44 37.62
CA LYS A 15 10.96 1.73 36.50
C LYS A 15 10.40 0.32 36.24
N PRO A 16 10.09 -0.52 37.25
CA PRO A 16 9.52 -1.85 37.01
C PRO A 16 8.11 -1.81 36.41
N PHE A 17 7.37 -0.72 36.63
CA PHE A 17 5.99 -0.53 36.11
C PHE A 17 5.95 0.14 34.73
N ILE A 18 7.07 0.66 34.22
CA ILE A 18 7.11 1.24 32.89
C ILE A 18 7.17 0.10 31.86
N PRO A 19 6.18 -0.03 30.97
CA PRO A 19 6.17 -1.07 29.96
C PRO A 19 7.39 -0.96 29.06
N GLN A 20 8.14 -2.06 28.90
CA GLN A 20 9.40 -2.03 28.13
C GLN A 20 9.19 -2.04 26.62
N SER A 21 8.14 -2.71 26.12
CA SER A 21 7.85 -2.79 24.69
C SER A 21 6.96 -1.64 24.21
N LYS A 22 7.10 -1.25 22.94
CA LYS A 22 6.27 -0.20 22.31
C LYS A 22 4.79 -0.59 22.30
N GLU A 23 4.52 -1.86 22.05
CA GLU A 23 3.20 -2.45 22.03
C GLU A 23 2.52 -2.36 23.40
N ASN A 24 3.28 -2.68 24.47
CA ASN A 24 2.76 -2.63 25.84
C ASN A 24 2.52 -1.18 26.29
N ARG A 25 3.43 -0.24 25.96
CA ARG A 25 3.22 1.19 26.23
C ARG A 25 1.95 1.71 25.58
N ALA A 26 1.73 1.35 24.31
CA ALA A 26 0.53 1.73 23.57
C ALA A 26 -0.74 1.07 24.20
N ALA A 27 -0.65 -0.19 24.64
CA ALA A 27 -1.76 -0.90 25.26
C ALA A 27 -2.15 -0.29 26.60
N VAL A 28 -1.19 0.01 27.48
CA VAL A 28 -1.43 0.67 28.77
C VAL A 28 -2.02 2.06 28.55
N ARG A 29 -1.45 2.86 27.63
CA ARG A 29 -2.01 4.16 27.27
C ARG A 29 -3.46 4.05 26.82
N THR A 30 -3.78 3.07 25.97
CA THR A 30 -5.14 2.83 25.47
C THR A 30 -6.09 2.45 26.61
N ALA A 31 -5.67 1.59 27.55
CA ALA A 31 -6.47 1.19 28.69
C ALA A 31 -6.78 2.37 29.62
N ILE A 32 -5.76 3.14 29.98
CA ILE A 32 -5.93 4.34 30.83
C ILE A 32 -6.85 5.36 30.14
N SER A 33 -6.66 5.61 28.85
CA SER A 33 -7.49 6.57 28.11
C SER A 33 -8.94 6.09 27.98
N ALA A 34 -9.18 4.79 27.80
CA ALA A 34 -10.53 4.24 27.69
C ALA A 34 -11.29 4.38 29.02
N VAL A 35 -10.64 4.00 30.13
CA VAL A 35 -11.22 4.17 31.46
C VAL A 35 -11.48 5.63 31.80
N ALA A 36 -10.50 6.52 31.53
CA ALA A 36 -10.67 7.96 31.77
C ALA A 36 -11.83 8.54 30.93
N ALA A 37 -11.96 8.15 29.66
CA ALA A 37 -13.05 8.61 28.81
C ALA A 37 -14.42 8.13 29.30
N VAL A 38 -14.54 6.88 29.78
CA VAL A 38 -15.78 6.35 30.36
C VAL A 38 -16.14 7.08 31.66
N LEU A 39 -15.17 7.27 32.55
CA LEU A 39 -15.41 7.97 33.83
C LEU A 39 -15.79 9.43 33.62
N LEU A 40 -15.14 10.13 32.70
CA LEU A 40 -15.51 11.50 32.35
C LEU A 40 -16.90 11.57 31.71
N ALA A 41 -17.25 10.59 30.88
CA ALA A 41 -18.58 10.51 30.29
C ALA A 41 -19.67 10.26 31.38
N PHE A 42 -19.40 9.44 32.39
CA PHE A 42 -20.27 9.27 33.56
C PHE A 42 -20.39 10.57 34.35
N ALA A 43 -19.28 11.23 34.65
CA ALA A 43 -19.28 12.50 35.40
C ALA A 43 -20.03 13.63 34.65
N LEU A 44 -20.03 13.62 33.34
CA LEU A 44 -20.78 14.56 32.49
C LEU A 44 -22.21 14.11 32.18
N HIS A 45 -22.66 12.99 32.74
CA HIS A 45 -23.98 12.41 32.53
C HIS A 45 -24.36 12.24 31.04
N LEU A 46 -23.40 11.78 30.21
CA LEU A 46 -23.66 11.55 28.81
C LEU A 46 -24.61 10.36 28.60
N ASP A 47 -25.44 10.44 27.57
CA ASP A 47 -26.48 9.46 27.25
C ASP A 47 -25.93 8.03 27.05
N LYS A 48 -24.84 7.90 26.29
CA LYS A 48 -24.20 6.60 25.98
C LYS A 48 -22.68 6.66 26.21
N PRO A 49 -22.22 6.56 27.49
CA PRO A 49 -20.80 6.72 27.86
C PRO A 49 -19.84 5.78 27.14
N TYR A 50 -20.30 4.60 26.73
CA TYR A 50 -19.51 3.62 26.00
C TYR A 50 -18.98 4.16 24.65
N TRP A 51 -19.62 5.15 24.01
CA TRP A 51 -19.11 5.75 22.79
C TRP A 51 -17.80 6.50 23.01
N SER A 52 -17.64 7.15 24.16
CA SER A 52 -16.39 7.82 24.51
C SER A 52 -15.26 6.80 24.71
N GLY A 53 -15.48 5.76 25.52
CA GLY A 53 -14.50 4.71 25.75
C GLY A 53 -14.15 3.92 24.48
N MET A 54 -15.16 3.54 23.69
CA MET A 54 -14.96 2.85 22.41
C MET A 54 -14.18 3.70 21.41
N THR A 55 -14.38 5.02 21.40
CA THR A 55 -13.65 5.94 20.54
C THR A 55 -12.15 5.92 20.83
N THR A 56 -11.73 5.88 22.10
CA THR A 56 -10.31 5.81 22.46
C THR A 56 -9.65 4.52 21.94
N VAL A 57 -10.34 3.40 22.02
CA VAL A 57 -9.83 2.11 21.53
C VAL A 57 -9.77 2.05 20.01
N ILE A 58 -10.75 2.62 19.30
CA ILE A 58 -10.74 2.67 17.83
C ILE A 58 -9.63 3.60 17.30
N LEU A 59 -9.34 4.69 18.01
CA LEU A 59 -8.25 5.60 17.69
C LEU A 59 -6.88 5.06 18.07
N ALA A 60 -6.81 4.06 18.94
CA ALA A 60 -5.58 3.53 19.47
C ALA A 60 -4.60 3.12 18.38
N ASN A 61 -3.36 3.56 18.53
CA ASN A 61 -2.25 3.24 17.64
C ASN A 61 -0.94 3.29 18.41
N ILE A 62 0.10 2.64 17.94
CA ILE A 62 1.43 2.70 18.53
C ILE A 62 1.97 4.13 18.47
N TYR A 63 1.84 4.80 17.32
CA TYR A 63 2.40 6.13 17.05
C TYR A 63 1.40 7.26 17.31
N THR A 64 1.87 8.32 17.97
CA THR A 64 1.06 9.47 18.36
C THR A 64 0.46 10.21 17.16
N GLY A 65 1.23 10.46 16.11
CA GLY A 65 0.75 11.15 14.89
C GLY A 65 -0.41 10.44 14.19
N SER A 66 -0.41 9.10 14.19
CA SER A 66 -1.51 8.31 13.61
C SER A 66 -2.82 8.44 14.40
N ILE A 67 -2.74 8.60 15.72
CA ILE A 67 -3.91 8.83 16.58
C ILE A 67 -4.58 10.15 16.22
N ILE A 68 -3.78 11.24 16.07
CA ILE A 68 -4.27 12.56 15.73
C ILE A 68 -4.91 12.60 14.34
N ASP A 69 -4.29 11.94 13.35
CA ASP A 69 -4.82 11.90 11.99
C ASP A 69 -6.20 11.24 11.93
N LYS A 70 -6.34 10.08 12.60
CA LYS A 70 -7.63 9.39 12.73
C LYS A 70 -8.64 10.20 13.54
N ALA A 71 -8.18 10.92 14.58
CA ALA A 71 -9.00 11.76 15.45
C ALA A 71 -9.69 12.88 14.65
N ILE A 72 -8.93 13.60 13.83
CA ILE A 72 -9.47 14.68 12.99
C ILE A 72 -10.52 14.14 12.01
N MET A 73 -10.21 13.03 11.32
CA MET A 73 -11.14 12.41 10.39
C MET A 73 -12.40 11.90 11.09
N ARG A 74 -12.26 11.39 12.33
CA ARG A 74 -13.40 10.90 13.13
C ARG A 74 -14.33 12.03 13.54
N ILE A 75 -13.80 13.14 14.05
CA ILE A 75 -14.63 14.31 14.42
C ILE A 75 -15.32 14.86 13.18
N ALA A 76 -14.58 15.14 12.10
CA ALA A 76 -15.14 15.70 10.88
C ALA A 76 -16.22 14.80 10.27
N GLY A 77 -15.96 13.49 10.17
CA GLY A 77 -16.96 12.54 9.66
C GLY A 77 -18.18 12.45 10.56
N THR A 78 -18.01 12.38 11.88
CA THR A 78 -19.13 12.30 12.83
C THR A 78 -20.00 13.55 12.82
N LEU A 79 -19.40 14.75 12.85
CA LEU A 79 -20.14 16.02 12.78
C LEU A 79 -20.93 16.12 11.47
N ALA A 80 -20.25 15.94 10.34
CA ALA A 80 -20.91 16.02 9.04
C ALA A 80 -22.01 14.97 8.88
N GLY A 81 -21.77 13.75 9.37
CA GLY A 81 -22.74 12.65 9.32
C GLY A 81 -23.93 12.87 10.24
N ALA A 82 -23.74 13.24 11.50
CA ALA A 82 -24.81 13.44 12.45
C ALA A 82 -25.77 14.57 12.04
N TRP A 83 -25.21 15.73 11.70
CA TRP A 83 -26.01 16.87 11.25
C TRP A 83 -26.61 16.63 9.86
N GLY A 84 -25.85 16.07 8.91
CA GLY A 84 -26.37 15.69 7.59
C GLY A 84 -27.50 14.66 7.70
N GLY A 85 -27.37 13.66 8.57
CA GLY A 85 -28.41 12.69 8.87
C GLY A 85 -29.66 13.34 9.46
N TYR A 86 -29.50 14.27 10.39
CA TYR A 86 -30.62 15.01 11.00
C TYR A 86 -31.39 15.86 9.99
N PHE A 87 -30.68 16.63 9.16
CA PHE A 87 -31.34 17.40 8.10
C PHE A 87 -32.04 16.48 7.08
N LEU A 88 -31.39 15.38 6.70
CA LEU A 88 -31.99 14.40 5.81
C LEU A 88 -33.24 13.77 6.43
N ALA A 89 -33.19 13.46 7.74
CA ALA A 89 -34.30 12.90 8.51
C ALA A 89 -35.59 13.77 8.38
N GLY A 90 -35.46 15.08 8.41
CA GLY A 90 -36.60 16.02 8.24
C GLY A 90 -37.30 15.86 6.92
N TYR A 91 -36.62 15.51 5.83
CA TYR A 91 -37.23 15.31 4.50
C TYR A 91 -37.83 13.93 4.30
N ILE A 92 -37.27 12.90 4.96
CA ILE A 92 -37.67 11.50 4.75
C ILE A 92 -38.69 10.98 5.75
N ALA A 93 -38.95 11.72 6.83
CA ALA A 93 -39.81 11.30 7.93
C ALA A 93 -41.22 10.87 7.49
N ASN A 94 -41.77 11.47 6.44
CA ASN A 94 -43.13 11.26 6.00
C ASN A 94 -43.31 10.19 4.90
N SER A 95 -42.20 9.55 4.45
CA SER A 95 -42.25 8.57 3.36
C SER A 95 -41.30 7.41 3.60
N PHE A 96 -41.86 6.22 3.82
CA PHE A 96 -41.07 5.01 3.98
C PHE A 96 -40.21 4.69 2.76
N LEU A 97 -40.70 4.97 1.54
CA LEU A 97 -39.93 4.77 0.33
C LEU A 97 -38.70 5.70 0.27
N LEU A 98 -38.89 6.99 0.62
CA LEU A 98 -37.76 7.93 0.70
C LEU A 98 -36.78 7.56 1.80
N TYR A 99 -37.26 7.03 2.91
CA TYR A 99 -36.43 6.51 3.98
C TYR A 99 -35.52 5.37 3.52
N LEU A 100 -36.07 4.35 2.84
CA LEU A 100 -35.26 3.24 2.30
C LEU A 100 -34.30 3.72 1.21
N LEU A 101 -34.74 4.58 0.30
CA LEU A 101 -33.92 5.11 -0.79
C LEU A 101 -32.76 5.95 -0.24
N SER A 102 -32.99 6.80 0.75
CA SER A 102 -31.94 7.62 1.36
C SER A 102 -30.94 6.78 2.13
N ALA A 103 -31.37 5.77 2.87
CA ALA A 103 -30.51 4.81 3.53
C ALA A 103 -29.61 4.05 2.54
N PHE A 104 -30.19 3.60 1.41
CA PHE A 104 -29.46 2.98 0.31
C PHE A 104 -28.41 3.91 -0.29
N LEU A 105 -28.82 5.13 -0.68
CA LEU A 105 -27.93 6.10 -1.33
C LEU A 105 -26.81 6.55 -0.40
N LEU A 106 -27.10 6.79 0.88
CA LEU A 106 -26.14 7.19 1.88
C LEU A 106 -24.97 6.19 1.97
N VAL A 107 -25.28 4.89 2.11
CA VAL A 107 -24.26 3.84 2.18
C VAL A 107 -23.55 3.64 0.86
N THR A 108 -24.29 3.62 -0.24
CA THR A 108 -23.72 3.46 -1.59
C THR A 108 -22.71 4.58 -1.90
N ILE A 109 -23.07 5.83 -1.65
CA ILE A 109 -22.20 7.00 -1.88
C ILE A 109 -20.99 6.95 -0.94
N ALA A 110 -21.18 6.61 0.32
CA ALA A 110 -20.09 6.53 1.28
C ALA A 110 -19.07 5.43 0.91
N VAL A 111 -19.52 4.23 0.54
CA VAL A 111 -18.65 3.14 0.11
C VAL A 111 -17.98 3.47 -1.22
N TYR A 112 -18.69 4.16 -2.13
CA TYR A 112 -18.09 4.65 -3.37
C TYR A 112 -16.92 5.59 -3.10
N TYR A 113 -17.07 6.64 -2.28
CA TYR A 113 -15.98 7.56 -1.94
C TYR A 113 -14.91 6.94 -1.03
N TYR A 114 -15.26 5.94 -0.21
CA TYR A 114 -14.31 5.19 0.59
C TYR A 114 -13.20 4.56 -0.28
N ASN A 115 -13.53 4.13 -1.50
CA ASN A 115 -12.60 3.39 -2.35
C ASN A 115 -11.48 4.24 -2.98
N PHE A 116 -11.62 5.56 -3.08
CA PHE A 116 -10.61 6.42 -3.73
C PHE A 116 -10.35 7.76 -3.06
N SER A 117 -11.07 8.09 -2.01
CA SER A 117 -10.80 9.33 -1.28
C SER A 117 -9.60 9.16 -0.33
N VAL A 118 -8.78 10.20 -0.23
CA VAL A 118 -7.74 10.31 0.81
C VAL A 118 -8.35 10.32 2.21
N TYR A 119 -9.62 10.75 2.32
CA TYR A 119 -10.38 10.83 3.57
C TYR A 119 -11.37 9.66 3.73
N ALA A 120 -11.03 8.48 3.21
CA ALA A 120 -11.89 7.28 3.23
C ALA A 120 -12.54 7.02 4.59
N TYR A 121 -11.77 7.13 5.67
CA TYR A 121 -12.24 6.91 7.04
C TYR A 121 -13.32 7.92 7.47
N ALA A 122 -13.23 9.20 7.04
CA ALA A 122 -14.24 10.21 7.36
C ALA A 122 -15.58 9.93 6.64
N TYR A 123 -15.54 9.48 5.37
CA TYR A 123 -16.77 9.09 4.66
C TYR A 123 -17.48 7.91 5.31
N LEU A 124 -16.73 6.89 5.74
CA LEU A 124 -17.29 5.75 6.46
C LEU A 124 -17.96 6.17 7.77
N LEU A 125 -17.28 6.99 8.56
CA LEU A 125 -17.82 7.44 9.84
C LEU A 125 -18.99 8.39 9.67
N GLY A 126 -18.94 9.22 8.64
CA GLY A 126 -20.06 10.08 8.28
C GLY A 126 -21.32 9.28 7.94
N ALA A 127 -21.16 8.22 7.13
CA ALA A 127 -22.29 7.33 6.82
C ALA A 127 -22.82 6.62 8.07
N ILE A 128 -21.95 6.07 8.92
CA ILE A 128 -22.36 5.40 10.18
C ILE A 128 -23.12 6.39 11.08
N SER A 129 -22.59 7.61 11.27
CA SER A 129 -23.21 8.61 12.15
C SER A 129 -24.56 9.11 11.59
N ALA A 130 -24.63 9.37 10.29
CA ALA A 130 -25.87 9.75 9.65
C ALA A 130 -26.90 8.61 9.72
N PHE A 131 -26.46 7.37 9.55
CA PHE A 131 -27.31 6.20 9.60
C PHE A 131 -27.87 5.96 11.01
N ILE A 132 -27.08 6.20 12.07
CA ILE A 132 -27.57 6.10 13.45
C ILE A 132 -28.72 7.09 13.68
N VAL A 133 -28.58 8.36 13.24
CA VAL A 133 -29.62 9.36 13.38
C VAL A 133 -30.88 8.99 12.61
N ILE A 134 -30.73 8.51 11.35
CA ILE A 134 -31.83 8.07 10.52
C ILE A 134 -32.53 6.82 11.07
N ALA A 135 -31.78 5.88 11.66
CA ALA A 135 -32.32 4.67 12.26
C ALA A 135 -33.16 5.00 13.51
N ASP A 136 -32.66 5.90 14.36
CA ASP A 136 -33.40 6.34 15.56
C ASP A 136 -34.69 7.12 15.18
N LEU A 137 -34.73 7.80 14.02
CA LEU A 137 -35.96 8.41 13.50
C LEU A 137 -37.09 7.39 13.29
N ALA A 138 -36.76 6.17 12.86
CA ALA A 138 -37.76 5.13 12.62
C ALA A 138 -38.35 4.55 13.92
N ILE A 139 -37.65 4.66 15.06
CA ILE A 139 -38.04 4.07 16.34
C ILE A 139 -38.62 5.14 17.26
N ALA A 140 -37.94 6.26 17.40
CA ALA A 140 -38.26 7.35 18.31
C ALA A 140 -37.93 8.70 17.66
N PRO A 141 -38.83 9.25 16.80
CA PRO A 141 -38.60 10.46 16.03
C PRO A 141 -38.16 11.66 16.88
N GLU A 142 -38.70 11.81 18.07
CA GLU A 142 -38.39 12.87 19.03
C GLU A 142 -36.95 12.81 19.54
N GLN A 143 -36.28 11.65 19.49
CA GLN A 143 -34.92 11.47 19.94
C GLN A 143 -33.88 11.79 18.86
N ALA A 144 -34.26 11.83 17.58
CA ALA A 144 -33.33 12.02 16.46
C ALA A 144 -32.48 13.29 16.60
N PHE A 145 -33.06 14.40 17.09
CA PHE A 145 -32.32 15.64 17.38
C PHE A 145 -31.27 15.41 18.47
N TRP A 146 -31.65 14.81 19.57
CA TRP A 146 -30.76 14.58 20.69
C TRP A 146 -29.62 13.61 20.32
N VAL A 147 -29.90 12.61 19.53
CA VAL A 147 -28.88 11.71 18.99
C VAL A 147 -27.89 12.46 18.10
N ALA A 148 -28.37 13.37 17.24
CA ALA A 148 -27.49 14.18 16.41
C ALA A 148 -26.58 15.12 17.23
N VAL A 149 -27.03 15.55 18.41
CA VAL A 149 -26.24 16.38 19.35
C VAL A 149 -25.29 15.53 20.20
N TRP A 150 -25.80 14.46 20.83
CA TRP A 150 -25.02 13.67 21.78
C TRP A 150 -23.88 12.88 21.12
N ARG A 151 -24.09 12.34 19.89
CA ARG A 151 -23.06 11.55 19.20
C ARG A 151 -21.75 12.31 18.97
N PRO A 152 -21.74 13.53 18.42
CA PRO A 152 -20.53 14.33 18.31
C PRO A 152 -19.86 14.63 19.65
N ILE A 153 -20.64 14.86 20.71
CA ILE A 153 -20.13 15.16 22.06
C ILE A 153 -19.46 13.93 22.65
N GLU A 154 -20.12 12.77 22.64
CA GLU A 154 -19.60 11.50 23.17
C GLU A 154 -18.32 11.08 22.45
N ILE A 155 -18.34 11.12 21.13
CA ILE A 155 -17.18 10.80 20.30
C ILE A 155 -16.08 11.86 20.47
N GLY A 156 -16.44 13.13 20.54
CA GLY A 156 -15.53 14.25 20.76
C GLY A 156 -14.79 14.13 22.10
N LEU A 157 -15.48 13.77 23.18
CA LEU A 157 -14.86 13.50 24.48
C LEU A 157 -13.82 12.36 24.36
N GLY A 158 -14.19 11.24 23.75
CA GLY A 158 -13.27 10.13 23.53
C GLY A 158 -12.05 10.51 22.70
N VAL A 159 -12.24 11.35 21.68
CA VAL A 159 -11.15 11.89 20.85
C VAL A 159 -10.23 12.79 21.68
N LEU A 160 -10.79 13.70 22.48
CA LEU A 160 -9.98 14.63 23.31
C LEU A 160 -9.15 13.86 24.33
N VAL A 161 -9.75 12.88 25.02
CA VAL A 161 -9.05 12.04 26.02
C VAL A 161 -7.96 11.20 25.32
N SER A 162 -8.26 10.61 24.17
CA SER A 162 -7.28 9.82 23.40
C SER A 162 -6.11 10.69 22.92
N ALA A 163 -6.39 11.90 22.44
CA ALA A 163 -5.35 12.84 22.02
C ALA A 163 -4.49 13.30 23.20
N ALA A 164 -5.11 13.70 24.32
CA ALA A 164 -4.39 14.08 25.53
C ALA A 164 -3.50 12.92 26.05
N ALA A 165 -4.04 11.72 26.12
CA ALA A 165 -3.28 10.53 26.54
C ALA A 165 -2.11 10.22 25.59
N ALA A 166 -2.27 10.47 24.28
CA ALA A 166 -1.22 10.26 23.29
C ALA A 166 -0.01 11.19 23.49
N PHE A 167 -0.22 12.39 24.03
CA PHE A 167 0.85 13.33 24.35
C PHE A 167 1.41 13.16 25.77
N CYS A 168 0.54 12.86 26.74
CA CYS A 168 0.92 12.82 28.15
C CYS A 168 1.42 11.44 28.62
N LEU A 169 0.89 10.35 28.05
CA LEU A 169 1.16 8.99 28.50
C LEU A 169 2.04 8.26 27.48
N PHE A 170 3.31 8.07 27.80
CA PHE A 170 4.26 7.32 26.96
C PHE A 170 4.22 7.74 25.48
N PRO A 171 4.48 9.02 25.15
CA PRO A 171 4.51 9.43 23.76
C PRO A 171 5.57 8.62 22.99
N ILE A 172 5.14 7.95 21.93
CA ILE A 172 6.01 7.16 21.08
C ILE A 172 6.17 7.93 19.77
N ASN A 173 7.32 8.59 19.65
CA ASN A 173 7.67 9.35 18.48
C ASN A 173 8.05 8.40 17.34
N ILE A 174 7.61 8.75 16.14
CA ILE A 174 7.94 7.97 14.94
C ILE A 174 9.40 8.14 14.52
N HIS A 175 10.10 9.18 15.04
CA HIS A 175 11.49 9.50 14.68
C HIS A 175 12.44 8.31 14.81
N GLU A 176 12.56 7.75 16.02
CA GLU A 176 13.47 6.62 16.26
C GLU A 176 13.09 5.37 15.44
N ALA A 177 11.78 5.14 15.27
CA ALA A 177 11.30 4.03 14.46
C ALA A 177 11.63 4.25 12.98
N LEU A 178 11.49 5.48 12.49
CA LEU A 178 11.81 5.83 11.12
C LEU A 178 13.32 5.78 10.86
N ASP A 179 14.13 6.37 11.74
CA ASP A 179 15.59 6.33 11.60
C ASP A 179 16.09 4.89 11.58
N LYS A 180 15.48 3.99 12.37
CA LYS A 180 15.74 2.55 12.32
C LYS A 180 15.33 1.93 10.97
N GLU A 181 14.12 2.24 10.47
CA GLU A 181 13.64 1.71 9.18
C GLU A 181 14.48 2.26 8.01
N VAL A 182 14.84 3.55 8.05
CA VAL A 182 15.76 4.15 7.07
C VAL A 182 17.11 3.43 7.11
N GLY A 183 17.66 3.20 8.30
CA GLY A 183 18.90 2.42 8.47
C GLY A 183 18.78 1.00 7.90
N GLN A 184 17.64 0.33 8.09
CA GLN A 184 17.36 -0.98 7.51
C GLN A 184 17.25 -0.94 5.97
N VAL A 185 16.64 0.10 5.41
CA VAL A 185 16.56 0.30 3.96
C VAL A 185 17.96 0.45 3.36
N PHE A 186 18.82 1.27 3.95
CA PHE A 186 20.21 1.40 3.48
C PHE A 186 20.99 0.08 3.58
N THR A 187 20.92 -0.58 4.73
CA THR A 187 21.61 -1.86 4.94
C THR A 187 21.09 -2.94 4.01
N GLY A 188 19.77 -3.00 3.81
CA GLY A 188 19.15 -3.94 2.86
C GLY A 188 19.58 -3.66 1.41
N PHE A 189 19.75 -2.39 1.04
CA PHE A 189 20.22 -2.03 -0.30
C PHE A 189 21.70 -2.38 -0.50
N GLN A 190 22.55 -2.14 0.51
CA GLN A 190 23.96 -2.57 0.49
C GLN A 190 24.10 -4.10 0.36
N GLN A 191 23.27 -4.85 1.12
CA GLN A 191 23.23 -6.32 1.00
C GLN A 191 22.80 -6.77 -0.40
N LEU A 192 21.84 -6.07 -0.99
CA LEU A 192 21.40 -6.35 -2.35
C LEU A 192 22.51 -6.11 -3.38
N ILE A 193 23.24 -4.99 -3.28
CA ILE A 193 24.36 -4.68 -4.17
C ILE A 193 25.48 -5.73 -4.01
N ARG A 194 25.81 -6.14 -2.78
CA ARG A 194 26.76 -7.24 -2.54
C ARG A 194 26.30 -8.54 -3.17
N ALA A 195 25.02 -8.90 -3.01
CA ALA A 195 24.48 -10.11 -3.62
C ALA A 195 24.53 -10.06 -5.17
N VAL A 196 24.35 -8.88 -5.76
CA VAL A 196 24.53 -8.67 -7.22
C VAL A 196 26.00 -8.83 -7.61
N GLN A 197 26.91 -8.21 -6.85
CA GLN A 197 28.35 -8.35 -7.06
C GLN A 197 28.80 -9.81 -7.00
N ASP A 198 28.41 -10.54 -5.94
CA ASP A 198 28.75 -11.94 -5.75
C ASP A 198 28.20 -12.83 -6.86
N ASN A 199 26.97 -12.57 -7.30
CA ASN A 199 26.34 -13.30 -8.39
C ASN A 199 27.05 -13.07 -9.73
N LEU A 200 27.50 -11.83 -10.00
CA LEU A 200 28.22 -11.48 -11.23
C LEU A 200 29.66 -12.00 -11.23
N LEU A 201 30.36 -11.92 -10.08
CA LEU A 201 31.80 -12.19 -10.01
C LEU A 201 32.14 -13.60 -9.49
N LEU A 202 31.40 -14.15 -8.50
CA LEU A 202 31.78 -15.33 -7.73
C LEU A 202 31.09 -16.65 -8.13
N ARG A 203 30.41 -16.70 -9.30
CA ARG A 203 29.81 -17.96 -9.83
C ARG A 203 28.65 -18.57 -9.07
N HIS A 204 28.05 -17.95 -8.07
CA HIS A 204 26.85 -18.49 -7.42
C HIS A 204 25.59 -18.24 -8.26
N SER A 205 25.02 -19.32 -8.83
CA SER A 205 23.87 -19.25 -9.75
C SER A 205 22.50 -19.18 -9.08
N ALA A 206 22.37 -18.43 -8.00
CA ALA A 206 21.10 -18.32 -7.26
C ALA A 206 20.31 -17.07 -7.69
N VAL A 207 19.99 -16.95 -8.99
CA VAL A 207 19.18 -15.83 -9.53
C VAL A 207 17.82 -15.74 -8.84
N ASP A 208 17.22 -16.87 -8.48
CA ASP A 208 15.93 -16.90 -7.77
C ASP A 208 16.04 -16.40 -6.33
N GLU A 209 17.15 -16.66 -5.65
CA GLU A 209 17.43 -16.10 -4.34
C GLU A 209 17.65 -14.59 -4.40
N LEU A 210 18.37 -14.12 -5.41
CA LEU A 210 18.55 -12.70 -5.67
C LEU A 210 17.22 -12.00 -5.93
N ARG A 211 16.34 -12.59 -6.74
CA ARG A 211 14.97 -12.09 -6.97
C ARG A 211 14.13 -12.02 -5.68
N LYS A 212 14.23 -13.03 -4.81
CA LYS A 212 13.56 -13.02 -3.49
C LYS A 212 14.08 -11.90 -2.60
N ASN A 213 15.40 -11.69 -2.55
CA ASN A 213 16.03 -10.63 -1.79
C ASN A 213 15.58 -9.24 -2.30
N MET A 214 15.48 -9.05 -3.61
CA MET A 214 14.95 -7.83 -4.22
C MET A 214 13.49 -7.57 -3.85
N GLN A 215 12.66 -8.61 -3.83
CA GLN A 215 11.26 -8.48 -3.40
C GLN A 215 11.13 -8.16 -1.91
N ALA A 216 11.94 -8.80 -1.06
CA ALA A 216 11.98 -8.51 0.37
C ALA A 216 12.42 -7.06 0.63
N PHE A 217 13.45 -6.61 -0.07
CA PHE A 217 13.92 -5.23 -0.01
C PHE A 217 12.85 -4.24 -0.46
N LYS A 218 12.15 -4.51 -1.57
CA LYS A 218 11.02 -3.69 -2.03
C LYS A 218 9.93 -3.54 -0.96
N LYS A 219 9.61 -4.61 -0.22
CA LYS A 219 8.64 -4.57 0.89
C LYS A 219 9.12 -3.64 2.01
N SER A 220 10.41 -3.63 2.35
CA SER A 220 10.96 -2.73 3.38
C SER A 220 10.90 -1.26 2.97
N VAL A 221 11.20 -0.94 1.71
CA VAL A 221 11.08 0.43 1.18
C VAL A 221 9.65 0.92 1.21
N VAL A 222 8.69 0.08 0.82
CA VAL A 222 7.26 0.42 0.87
C VAL A 222 6.81 0.68 2.30
N LYS A 223 7.18 -0.19 3.24
CA LYS A 223 6.88 -0.01 4.66
C LYS A 223 7.41 1.33 5.19
N ALA A 224 8.66 1.67 4.85
CA ALA A 224 9.26 2.95 5.22
C ALA A 224 8.53 4.15 4.58
N THR A 225 8.10 4.02 3.32
CA THR A 225 7.32 5.05 2.62
C THR A 225 5.93 5.26 3.24
N ASP A 226 5.26 4.18 3.65
CA ASP A 226 3.96 4.25 4.32
C ASP A 226 4.08 4.99 5.67
N MET A 227 5.19 4.81 6.38
CA MET A 227 5.45 5.54 7.62
C MET A 227 5.55 7.05 7.41
N LEU A 228 6.00 7.53 6.25
CA LEU A 228 6.00 8.96 5.91
C LEU A 228 4.59 9.58 5.90
N GLY A 229 3.58 8.79 5.56
CA GLY A 229 2.19 9.23 5.59
C GLY A 229 1.75 9.69 6.99
N TYR A 230 2.22 8.99 8.03
CA TYR A 230 1.90 9.30 9.42
C TYR A 230 2.65 10.51 9.97
N MET A 231 3.82 10.84 9.38
CA MET A 231 4.69 11.93 9.85
C MET A 231 4.18 13.33 9.52
N ARG A 232 3.34 13.47 8.54
CA ARG A 232 2.83 14.78 8.08
C ARG A 232 2.17 15.60 9.17
N ARG A 233 1.67 14.96 10.23
CA ARG A 233 0.92 15.57 11.34
C ARG A 233 1.57 15.34 12.70
N GLU A 234 2.77 14.80 12.72
CA GLU A 234 3.52 14.65 13.97
C GLU A 234 4.18 15.96 14.36
N VAL A 235 4.01 16.32 15.64
CA VAL A 235 4.56 17.59 16.18
C VAL A 235 6.09 17.49 16.22
N GLY A 236 6.76 18.51 15.67
CA GLY A 236 8.22 18.60 15.67
C GLY A 236 8.89 18.16 14.36
N PHE A 237 8.14 17.70 13.37
CA PHE A 237 8.70 17.35 12.07
C PHE A 237 8.74 18.54 11.10
N LYS A 238 9.96 18.87 10.62
CA LYS A 238 10.11 19.85 9.54
C LYS A 238 9.67 19.22 8.21
N ARG A 239 8.85 19.95 7.44
CA ARG A 239 8.39 19.51 6.11
C ARG A 239 9.54 19.16 5.17
N GLU A 240 10.65 19.91 5.28
CA GLU A 240 11.86 19.65 4.49
C GLU A 240 12.42 18.23 4.71
N LYS A 241 12.44 17.72 5.96
CA LYS A 241 12.90 16.35 6.24
C LYS A 241 11.98 15.28 5.64
N ILE A 242 10.66 15.54 5.59
CA ILE A 242 9.70 14.64 4.94
C ILE A 242 9.92 14.59 3.42
N ASP A 243 10.16 15.74 2.80
CA ASP A 243 10.42 15.82 1.36
C ASP A 243 11.76 15.18 1.01
N GLN A 244 12.81 15.38 1.83
CA GLN A 244 14.10 14.68 1.67
C GLN A 244 13.95 13.15 1.76
N LEU A 245 13.19 12.65 2.75
CA LEU A 245 12.93 11.21 2.90
C LEU A 245 12.13 10.64 1.73
N ARG A 246 11.18 11.40 1.21
CA ARG A 246 10.45 10.98 0.00
C ARG A 246 11.39 10.84 -1.19
N VAL A 247 12.23 11.83 -1.43
CA VAL A 247 13.24 11.77 -2.50
C VAL A 247 14.20 10.60 -2.29
N LEU A 248 14.62 10.35 -1.05
CA LEU A 248 15.45 9.21 -0.70
C LEU A 248 14.79 7.88 -1.10
N PHE A 249 13.56 7.65 -0.63
CA PHE A 249 12.85 6.39 -0.91
C PHE A 249 12.52 6.23 -2.39
N ASP A 250 12.12 7.30 -3.08
CA ASP A 250 11.86 7.27 -4.52
C ASP A 250 13.14 6.95 -5.30
N SER A 251 14.28 7.51 -4.90
CA SER A 251 15.58 7.24 -5.54
C SER A 251 16.05 5.80 -5.28
N ILE A 252 15.99 5.32 -4.04
CA ILE A 252 16.35 3.94 -3.71
C ILE A 252 15.41 2.95 -4.42
N TYR A 253 14.13 3.26 -4.50
CA TYR A 253 13.17 2.45 -5.26
C TYR A 253 13.50 2.42 -6.75
N SER A 254 13.90 3.56 -7.33
CA SER A 254 14.35 3.66 -8.73
C SER A 254 15.63 2.83 -8.98
N LEU A 255 16.61 2.88 -8.06
CA LEU A 255 17.81 2.06 -8.12
C LEU A 255 17.49 0.56 -8.07
N ASN A 256 16.64 0.13 -7.14
CA ASN A 256 16.19 -1.26 -7.08
C ASN A 256 15.47 -1.71 -8.37
N ARG A 257 14.72 -0.81 -9.00
CA ARG A 257 14.06 -1.09 -10.28
C ARG A 257 15.06 -1.28 -11.42
N SER A 258 16.12 -0.45 -11.50
CA SER A 258 17.19 -0.61 -12.48
C SER A 258 17.93 -1.94 -12.31
N LEU A 259 18.25 -2.31 -11.07
CA LEU A 259 18.82 -3.63 -10.75
C LEU A 259 17.89 -4.78 -11.15
N HIS A 260 16.61 -4.65 -10.84
CA HIS A 260 15.61 -5.66 -11.19
C HIS A 260 15.49 -5.83 -12.70
N PHE A 261 15.46 -4.73 -13.46
CA PHE A 261 15.45 -4.75 -14.90
C PHE A 261 16.67 -5.50 -15.46
N PHE A 262 17.86 -5.16 -15.00
CA PHE A 262 19.11 -5.79 -15.42
C PHE A 262 19.13 -7.31 -15.15
N ILE A 263 18.81 -7.75 -13.94
CA ILE A 263 18.81 -9.16 -13.54
C ILE A 263 17.71 -9.98 -14.21
N SER A 264 16.56 -9.35 -14.49
CA SER A 264 15.43 -10.01 -15.13
C SER A 264 15.54 -10.02 -16.67
N SER A 265 16.55 -9.36 -17.22
CA SER A 265 16.79 -9.40 -18.67
C SER A 265 17.16 -10.81 -19.13
N GLN A 266 16.69 -11.24 -20.29
CA GLN A 266 17.06 -12.55 -20.85
C GLN A 266 18.55 -12.64 -21.19
N GLN A 267 19.20 -11.51 -21.35
CA GLN A 267 20.63 -11.41 -21.65
C GLN A 267 21.51 -11.56 -20.39
N TYR A 268 20.92 -11.56 -19.16
CA TYR A 268 21.68 -11.61 -17.94
C TYR A 268 22.63 -12.80 -17.83
N ALA A 269 22.19 -14.00 -18.25
CA ALA A 269 23.02 -15.20 -18.25
C ALA A 269 24.21 -15.11 -19.23
N SER A 270 23.99 -14.53 -20.41
CA SER A 270 25.05 -14.26 -21.40
C SER A 270 26.01 -13.22 -20.86
N ILE A 271 25.51 -12.11 -20.32
CA ILE A 271 26.33 -11.06 -19.68
C ILE A 271 27.18 -11.63 -18.57
N GLN A 272 26.61 -12.47 -17.71
CA GLN A 272 27.35 -13.12 -16.63
C GLN A 272 28.46 -14.05 -17.15
N ALA A 273 28.22 -14.77 -18.23
CA ALA A 273 29.22 -15.63 -18.85
C ALA A 273 30.39 -14.82 -19.46
N GLU A 274 30.07 -13.73 -20.12
CA GLU A 274 31.04 -12.86 -20.78
C GLU A 274 31.91 -12.08 -19.76
N LEU A 275 31.30 -11.55 -18.70
CA LEU A 275 32.03 -10.82 -17.64
C LEU A 275 33.04 -11.69 -16.89
N LYS A 276 32.84 -13.02 -16.85
CA LYS A 276 33.82 -13.95 -16.24
C LYS A 276 35.13 -14.06 -17.00
N THR A 277 35.11 -13.75 -18.28
CA THR A 277 36.29 -13.81 -19.16
C THR A 277 36.97 -12.45 -19.35
N THR A 278 36.38 -11.39 -18.79
CA THR A 278 36.83 -10.01 -18.95
C THR A 278 37.42 -9.48 -17.65
N ASP A 279 38.64 -8.98 -17.69
CA ASP A 279 39.31 -8.39 -16.51
C ASP A 279 38.94 -6.91 -16.38
N LEU A 280 37.85 -6.63 -15.67
CA LEU A 280 37.34 -5.30 -15.40
C LEU A 280 37.36 -5.00 -13.88
N PRO A 281 37.64 -3.75 -13.46
CA PRO A 281 37.68 -3.35 -12.05
C PRO A 281 36.28 -3.21 -11.44
N LEU A 282 35.35 -4.14 -11.74
CA LEU A 282 33.96 -4.10 -11.28
C LEU A 282 33.84 -4.18 -9.75
N ALA A 283 34.71 -4.99 -9.11
CA ALA A 283 34.73 -5.16 -7.67
C ALA A 283 35.01 -3.84 -6.93
N GLU A 284 35.92 -3.02 -7.48
CA GLU A 284 36.26 -1.70 -6.94
C GLU A 284 35.09 -0.74 -7.01
N VAL A 285 34.37 -0.72 -8.16
CA VAL A 285 33.19 0.14 -8.34
C VAL A 285 32.05 -0.26 -7.40
N PHE A 286 31.77 -1.56 -7.27
CA PHE A 286 30.74 -2.03 -6.32
C PHE A 286 31.11 -1.71 -4.87
N SER A 287 32.36 -1.88 -4.48
CA SER A 287 32.84 -1.56 -3.13
C SER A 287 32.73 -0.06 -2.86
N ALA A 288 33.12 0.80 -3.81
CA ALA A 288 32.99 2.24 -3.69
C ALA A 288 31.51 2.69 -3.56
N ILE A 289 30.58 2.08 -4.33
CA ILE A 289 29.13 2.33 -4.20
C ILE A 289 28.63 1.97 -2.80
N ILE A 290 29.08 0.85 -2.23
CA ILE A 290 28.69 0.41 -0.88
C ILE A 290 29.23 1.37 0.20
N GLU A 291 30.45 1.85 0.06
CA GLU A 291 31.06 2.83 0.95
C GLU A 291 30.33 4.18 0.89
N ASP A 292 30.00 4.65 -0.31
CA ASP A 292 29.27 5.90 -0.50
C ASP A 292 27.85 5.83 0.09
N LEU A 293 27.16 4.68 -0.06
CA LEU A 293 25.88 4.44 0.60
C LEU A 293 25.99 4.50 2.13
N ASP A 294 27.10 3.99 2.71
CA ASP A 294 27.31 4.03 4.15
C ASP A 294 27.63 5.46 4.60
N CYS A 295 28.39 6.21 3.82
CA CYS A 295 28.66 7.62 4.05
C CYS A 295 27.36 8.45 4.05
N ILE A 296 26.52 8.30 3.01
CA ILE A 296 25.22 8.97 2.92
C ILE A 296 24.30 8.59 4.09
N LYS A 297 24.26 7.31 4.48
CA LYS A 297 23.51 6.81 5.63
C LYS A 297 23.99 7.46 6.94
N CYS A 298 25.31 7.48 7.18
CA CYS A 298 25.89 8.07 8.37
C CYS A 298 25.61 9.57 8.46
N HIS A 299 25.77 10.29 7.35
CA HIS A 299 25.44 11.70 7.29
C HIS A 299 23.97 11.97 7.60
N PHE A 300 23.04 11.21 6.97
CA PHE A 300 21.61 11.36 7.16
C PHE A 300 21.15 11.04 8.59
N LEU A 301 21.67 9.96 9.20
CA LEU A 301 21.27 9.52 10.54
C LEU A 301 22.00 10.27 11.66
N LYS A 302 23.29 10.59 11.47
CA LYS A 302 24.15 11.20 12.52
C LYS A 302 24.39 12.68 12.33
N GLN A 303 23.94 13.28 11.20
CA GLN A 303 24.16 14.68 10.84
C GLN A 303 25.63 15.13 10.90
N THR A 304 26.55 14.23 10.59
CA THR A 304 27.97 14.57 10.46
C THR A 304 28.23 15.21 9.10
N ASP A 305 28.88 16.36 9.10
CA ASP A 305 29.12 17.17 7.89
C ASP A 305 30.47 16.77 7.26
N ASP A 306 30.50 15.65 6.57
CA ASP A 306 31.63 15.23 5.74
C ASP A 306 31.27 15.40 4.27
N GLY A 307 31.45 16.60 3.74
CA GLY A 307 31.25 16.94 2.32
C GLY A 307 32.24 16.31 1.35
N LYS A 308 32.66 15.05 1.60
CA LYS A 308 33.56 14.31 0.71
C LYS A 308 32.90 14.03 -0.64
N GLU A 309 33.68 14.11 -1.70
CA GLU A 309 33.29 13.58 -3.00
C GLU A 309 33.05 12.07 -2.92
N LEU A 310 32.12 11.57 -3.74
CA LEU A 310 31.81 10.14 -3.78
C LEU A 310 32.97 9.34 -4.38
N ASN A 311 33.43 8.33 -3.67
CA ASN A 311 34.49 7.42 -4.13
C ASN A 311 34.06 6.67 -5.40
N SER A 312 32.78 6.37 -5.55
CA SER A 312 32.20 5.70 -6.72
C SER A 312 32.38 6.48 -8.01
N THR A 313 32.49 7.82 -7.94
CA THR A 313 32.75 8.64 -9.13
C THR A 313 34.16 8.39 -9.66
N GLN A 314 35.14 8.33 -8.78
CA GLN A 314 36.53 8.06 -9.16
C GLN A 314 36.69 6.60 -9.66
N ALA A 315 36.05 5.65 -8.96
CA ALA A 315 36.05 4.24 -9.39
C ALA A 315 35.38 4.05 -10.77
N LEU A 316 34.35 4.87 -11.09
CA LEU A 316 33.71 4.85 -12.40
C LEU A 316 34.65 5.36 -13.49
N HIS A 317 35.44 6.40 -13.24
CA HIS A 317 36.45 6.88 -14.19
C HIS A 317 37.53 5.84 -14.47
N SER A 318 37.96 5.08 -13.46
CA SER A 318 38.90 3.97 -13.67
C SER A 318 38.29 2.85 -14.51
N LEU A 319 36.99 2.56 -14.33
CA LEU A 319 36.26 1.62 -15.17
C LEU A 319 36.17 2.13 -16.62
N ASP A 320 35.86 3.41 -16.83
CA ASP A 320 35.77 4.02 -18.17
C ASP A 320 37.12 3.96 -18.91
N ALA A 321 38.24 4.20 -18.20
CA ALA A 321 39.58 4.04 -18.75
C ALA A 321 39.88 2.58 -19.13
N ALA A 322 39.48 1.60 -18.28
CA ALA A 322 39.64 0.19 -18.63
C ALA A 322 38.77 -0.23 -19.83
N LEU A 323 37.56 0.33 -19.92
CA LEU A 323 36.65 0.07 -21.05
C LEU A 323 37.18 0.58 -22.36
N SER A 324 37.78 1.76 -22.39
CA SER A 324 38.38 2.34 -23.63
C SER A 324 39.51 1.47 -24.16
N VAL A 325 40.25 0.80 -23.30
CA VAL A 325 41.34 -0.13 -23.69
C VAL A 325 40.78 -1.46 -24.22
N LEU A 326 39.69 -1.96 -23.62
CA LEU A 326 39.07 -3.23 -23.99
C LEU A 326 38.29 -3.14 -25.31
N THR A 327 37.57 -2.03 -25.55
CA THR A 327 36.84 -1.79 -26.80
C THR A 327 37.77 -1.70 -27.98
N ALA A 328 39.02 -1.27 -27.79
CA ALA A 328 40.07 -1.27 -28.81
C ALA A 328 40.67 -2.66 -29.11
N ARG A 329 40.43 -3.67 -28.25
CA ARG A 329 41.11 -4.98 -28.37
C ARG A 329 40.20 -6.15 -28.76
N ASN A 330 38.89 -6.13 -28.50
CA ASN A 330 38.07 -7.31 -28.71
C ASN A 330 36.55 -6.98 -28.88
N SER A 331 36.00 -7.26 -30.08
CA SER A 331 34.60 -6.96 -30.41
C SER A 331 33.56 -7.93 -29.79
N GLN A 332 33.98 -9.14 -29.38
CA GLN A 332 33.07 -10.19 -28.96
C GLN A 332 32.42 -9.99 -27.56
N HIS A 333 33.03 -9.19 -26.67
CA HIS A 333 32.56 -9.00 -25.29
C HIS A 333 31.92 -7.62 -25.04
N GLN A 334 31.70 -6.82 -26.07
CA GLN A 334 31.28 -5.43 -25.89
C GLN A 334 29.87 -5.27 -25.31
N GLN A 335 28.94 -6.18 -25.63
CA GLN A 335 27.55 -6.07 -25.15
C GLN A 335 27.41 -6.20 -23.63
N ALA A 336 28.06 -7.18 -23.02
CA ALA A 336 28.02 -7.37 -21.57
C ALA A 336 28.65 -6.20 -20.83
N VAL A 337 29.78 -5.75 -21.38
CA VAL A 337 30.57 -4.63 -20.87
C VAL A 337 29.76 -3.34 -20.88
N PHE A 338 29.09 -3.01 -21.98
CA PHE A 338 28.22 -1.82 -22.09
C PHE A 338 27.00 -1.90 -21.16
N ALA A 339 26.38 -3.08 -21.05
CA ALA A 339 25.21 -3.24 -20.17
C ALA A 339 25.54 -3.02 -18.69
N ILE A 340 26.69 -3.55 -18.22
CA ILE A 340 27.12 -3.36 -16.82
C ILE A 340 27.63 -1.94 -16.56
N SER A 341 28.37 -1.34 -17.52
CA SER A 341 28.82 0.05 -17.41
C SER A 341 27.63 1.00 -17.29
N HIS A 342 26.65 0.86 -18.15
CA HIS A 342 25.42 1.65 -18.11
C HIS A 342 24.67 1.52 -16.76
N LEU A 343 24.55 0.29 -16.25
CA LEU A 343 23.95 0.07 -14.92
C LEU A 343 24.74 0.80 -13.83
N LEU A 344 26.06 0.65 -13.79
CA LEU A 344 26.92 1.26 -12.78
C LEU A 344 26.89 2.79 -12.87
N ARG A 345 26.91 3.36 -14.06
CA ARG A 345 26.74 4.81 -14.26
C ARG A 345 25.38 5.29 -13.74
N GLN A 346 24.30 4.56 -14.01
CA GLN A 346 23.00 4.91 -13.45
C GLN A 346 23.00 4.90 -11.93
N LEU A 347 23.62 3.88 -11.30
CA LEU A 347 23.74 3.79 -9.84
C LEU A 347 24.51 4.98 -9.27
N VAL A 348 25.69 5.27 -9.83
CA VAL A 348 26.56 6.38 -9.38
C VAL A 348 25.87 7.75 -9.57
N ASN A 349 25.28 8.02 -10.73
CA ASN A 349 24.55 9.27 -10.99
C ASN A 349 23.37 9.48 -10.01
N LYS A 350 22.68 8.41 -9.65
CA LYS A 350 21.61 8.48 -8.65
C LYS A 350 22.14 8.71 -7.24
N LEU A 351 23.28 8.12 -6.88
CA LEU A 351 23.95 8.37 -5.60
C LEU A 351 24.43 9.82 -5.49
N GLN A 352 24.98 10.38 -6.56
CA GLN A 352 25.36 11.81 -6.63
C GLN A 352 24.11 12.70 -6.41
N SER A 353 23.01 12.38 -7.10
CA SER A 353 21.75 13.10 -6.92
C SER A 353 21.24 13.03 -5.48
N LEU A 354 21.33 11.87 -4.84
CA LEU A 354 20.99 11.67 -3.44
C LEU A 354 21.87 12.49 -2.50
N GLN A 355 23.18 12.49 -2.74
CA GLN A 355 24.13 13.28 -1.95
C GLN A 355 23.81 14.78 -2.03
N LEU A 356 23.54 15.31 -3.23
CA LEU A 356 23.19 16.72 -3.44
C LEU A 356 21.92 17.11 -2.67
N VAL A 357 20.92 16.26 -2.62
CA VAL A 357 19.66 16.52 -1.92
C VAL A 357 19.80 16.37 -0.40
N LEU A 358 20.44 15.28 0.04
CA LEU A 358 20.48 14.94 1.47
C LEU A 358 21.56 15.70 2.23
N VAL A 359 22.73 15.91 1.59
CA VAL A 359 23.90 16.54 2.22
C VAL A 359 23.93 18.05 1.94
N LYS A 360 23.77 18.45 0.67
CA LYS A 360 23.88 19.86 0.27
C LYS A 360 22.56 20.64 0.33
N GLY A 361 21.45 19.99 0.73
CA GLY A 361 20.13 20.63 0.90
C GLY A 361 19.54 21.25 -0.36
N GLN A 362 20.02 20.88 -1.54
CA GLN A 362 19.50 21.41 -2.80
C GLN A 362 18.07 20.92 -3.00
N LYS A 363 17.18 21.83 -3.41
CA LYS A 363 15.81 21.46 -3.79
C LYS A 363 15.88 20.64 -5.05
N PHE A 364 15.60 19.35 -4.91
CA PHE A 364 15.49 18.44 -6.04
C PHE A 364 14.19 18.77 -6.80
N THR A 365 14.32 19.46 -7.91
CA THR A 365 13.29 19.43 -8.94
C THR A 365 13.52 18.14 -9.68
N ALA A 366 12.79 17.08 -9.28
CA ALA A 366 12.82 15.83 -10.00
C ALA A 366 12.55 16.12 -11.48
N PRO A 367 13.50 15.87 -12.41
CA PRO A 367 13.27 16.13 -13.81
C PRO A 367 12.12 15.29 -14.37
N HIS A 368 11.64 14.31 -13.63
CA HIS A 368 10.69 13.29 -14.04
C HIS A 368 9.32 13.34 -13.34
N ALA A 369 9.04 14.37 -12.54
CA ALA A 369 7.66 14.62 -12.06
C ALA A 369 6.68 14.94 -13.21
N ARG A 370 7.10 14.84 -14.45
CA ARG A 370 6.29 15.02 -15.65
C ARG A 370 6.04 13.73 -16.44
N LEU A 371 5.90 12.61 -15.81
CA LEU A 371 4.79 11.78 -16.22
C LEU A 371 3.57 12.63 -15.90
N ILE A 372 3.07 13.39 -16.86
CA ILE A 372 1.76 14.01 -16.78
C ILE A 372 0.81 12.83 -16.73
N SER A 373 0.79 12.24 -15.56
CA SER A 373 -0.08 11.17 -15.20
C SER A 373 -1.47 11.72 -15.45
N ARG A 374 -2.05 11.32 -16.54
CA ARG A 374 -3.48 11.34 -16.66
C ARG A 374 -3.92 10.39 -15.56
N LYS A 375 -4.05 10.92 -14.31
CA LYS A 375 -4.55 10.14 -13.19
C LYS A 375 -5.75 9.41 -13.72
N GLN A 376 -5.59 8.12 -13.94
CA GLN A 376 -6.68 7.29 -14.39
C GLN A 376 -7.74 7.47 -13.31
N ARG A 377 -8.82 8.14 -13.64
CA ARG A 377 -9.90 8.37 -12.69
C ARG A 377 -10.50 7.00 -12.40
N LEU A 378 -10.08 6.36 -11.32
CA LEU A 378 -10.74 5.19 -10.74
C LEU A 378 -12.24 5.44 -10.51
N GLN A 379 -12.67 6.70 -10.59
CA GLN A 379 -14.02 7.18 -10.43
C GLN A 379 -15.05 6.56 -11.38
N THR A 380 -14.66 6.05 -12.53
CA THR A 380 -15.58 5.46 -13.51
C THR A 380 -15.46 3.94 -13.59
N ASP A 381 -14.83 3.30 -12.61
CA ASP A 381 -14.67 1.86 -12.60
C ASP A 381 -16.01 1.16 -12.27
N PRO A 382 -16.58 0.40 -13.21
CA PRO A 382 -17.89 -0.25 -13.01
C PRO A 382 -17.89 -1.23 -11.82
N ASP A 383 -16.74 -1.83 -11.49
CA ASP A 383 -16.65 -2.76 -10.37
C ASP A 383 -16.76 -2.05 -9.02
N ILE A 384 -16.23 -0.83 -8.90
CA ILE A 384 -16.41 -0.01 -7.70
C ILE A 384 -17.88 0.39 -7.53
N ILE A 385 -18.54 0.72 -8.63
CA ILE A 385 -19.97 1.07 -8.61
C ILE A 385 -20.80 -0.14 -8.17
N LYS A 386 -20.59 -1.31 -8.81
CA LYS A 386 -21.27 -2.58 -8.46
C LYS A 386 -21.04 -2.92 -6.98
N HIS A 387 -19.79 -2.79 -6.50
CA HIS A 387 -19.46 -3.04 -5.10
C HIS A 387 -20.18 -2.10 -4.14
N SER A 388 -20.28 -0.81 -4.48
CA SER A 388 -20.97 0.19 -3.67
C SER A 388 -22.48 -0.07 -3.62
N ILE A 389 -23.07 -0.47 -4.74
CA ILE A 389 -24.50 -0.87 -4.82
C ILE A 389 -24.75 -2.10 -3.95
N LYS A 390 -23.90 -3.13 -4.01
CA LYS A 390 -24.00 -4.31 -3.14
C LYS A 390 -23.98 -3.93 -1.65
N ALA A 391 -23.08 -3.02 -1.27
CA ALA A 391 -23.00 -2.55 0.11
C ALA A 391 -24.30 -1.86 0.55
N GLY A 392 -24.86 -0.98 -0.27
CA GLY A 392 -26.15 -0.36 -0.01
C GLY A 392 -27.28 -1.37 0.14
N LEU A 393 -27.37 -2.34 -0.78
CA LEU A 393 -28.40 -3.39 -0.73
C LEU A 393 -28.26 -4.30 0.48
N SER A 394 -27.02 -4.62 0.92
CA SER A 394 -26.77 -5.40 2.12
C SER A 394 -27.32 -4.73 3.36
N VAL A 395 -27.16 -3.40 3.45
CA VAL A 395 -27.67 -2.62 4.58
C VAL A 395 -29.18 -2.51 4.53
N ILE A 396 -29.78 -2.32 3.34
CA ILE A 396 -31.24 -2.31 3.20
C ILE A 396 -31.84 -3.66 3.60
N LEU A 397 -31.23 -4.77 3.21
CA LEU A 397 -31.69 -6.11 3.62
C LEU A 397 -31.63 -6.27 5.15
N ALA A 398 -30.54 -5.83 5.79
CA ALA A 398 -30.44 -5.84 7.25
C ALA A 398 -31.48 -4.94 7.92
N LEU A 399 -31.74 -3.75 7.32
CA LEU A 399 -32.74 -2.80 7.80
C LEU A 399 -34.16 -3.36 7.70
N CYS A 400 -34.54 -3.91 6.55
CA CYS A 400 -35.85 -4.53 6.37
C CYS A 400 -36.05 -5.72 7.34
N PHE A 401 -35.01 -6.56 7.51
CA PHE A 401 -35.09 -7.63 8.49
C PHE A 401 -35.32 -7.12 9.92
N TRP A 402 -34.59 -6.09 10.32
CA TRP A 402 -34.76 -5.47 11.63
C TRP A 402 -36.15 -4.88 11.83
N LEU A 403 -36.65 -4.10 10.87
CA LEU A 403 -37.98 -3.46 10.95
C LEU A 403 -39.11 -4.50 11.00
N ILE A 404 -38.98 -5.61 10.27
CA ILE A 404 -40.01 -6.69 10.24
C ILE A 404 -39.97 -7.54 11.51
N SER A 405 -38.74 -7.93 11.94
CA SER A 405 -38.54 -8.86 13.05
C SER A 405 -38.58 -8.19 14.42
N ASN A 406 -38.36 -6.87 14.46
CA ASN A 406 -38.13 -6.11 15.71
C ASN A 406 -37.05 -6.76 16.61
N TRP A 407 -36.03 -7.40 16.00
CA TRP A 407 -34.98 -8.12 16.71
C TRP A 407 -34.11 -7.17 17.53
N PRO A 408 -33.83 -7.48 18.80
CA PRO A 408 -32.92 -6.67 19.62
C PRO A 408 -31.54 -6.49 18.91
N GLY A 409 -30.98 -5.28 19.01
CA GLY A 409 -29.66 -5.01 18.43
C GLY A 409 -29.61 -4.78 16.92
N GLY A 410 -30.75 -4.50 16.27
CA GLY A 410 -30.82 -4.25 14.84
C GLY A 410 -29.86 -3.16 14.34
N LEU A 411 -29.69 -2.06 15.10
CA LEU A 411 -28.74 -1.00 14.80
C LEU A 411 -27.29 -1.54 14.72
N ASN A 412 -26.91 -2.46 15.63
CA ASN A 412 -25.61 -3.13 15.58
C ASN A 412 -25.47 -3.99 14.32
N GLY A 413 -26.58 -4.54 13.81
CA GLY A 413 -26.63 -5.30 12.54
C GLY A 413 -26.35 -4.41 11.33
N LEU A 414 -26.94 -3.24 11.29
CA LEU A 414 -26.72 -2.26 10.22
C LEU A 414 -25.27 -1.80 10.18
N ILE A 415 -24.70 -1.41 11.32
CA ILE A 415 -23.28 -1.03 11.43
C ILE A 415 -22.38 -2.19 11.01
N SER A 416 -22.72 -3.42 11.41
CA SER A 416 -21.96 -4.61 11.04
C SER A 416 -22.00 -4.87 9.55
N SER A 417 -23.17 -4.73 8.91
CA SER A 417 -23.34 -4.86 7.46
C SER A 417 -22.51 -3.81 6.71
N ILE A 418 -22.51 -2.55 7.14
CA ILE A 418 -21.68 -1.49 6.55
C ILE A 418 -20.19 -1.87 6.62
N VAL A 419 -19.70 -2.25 7.80
CA VAL A 419 -18.27 -2.54 8.01
C VAL A 419 -17.79 -3.77 7.27
N ILE A 420 -18.63 -4.80 7.13
CA ILE A 420 -18.29 -6.03 6.38
C ILE A 420 -18.35 -5.76 4.89
N SER A 421 -19.38 -5.07 4.40
CA SER A 421 -19.60 -4.83 2.96
C SER A 421 -18.57 -3.88 2.31
N ILE A 422 -17.78 -3.13 3.08
CA ILE A 422 -16.65 -2.35 2.57
C ILE A 422 -15.56 -3.24 1.97
N ARG A 423 -15.45 -4.50 2.41
CA ARG A 423 -14.43 -5.44 1.92
C ARG A 423 -14.76 -5.90 0.51
N LYS A 424 -13.74 -5.89 -0.36
CA LYS A 424 -13.92 -6.14 -1.80
C LYS A 424 -14.01 -7.62 -2.13
N SER A 425 -13.35 -8.48 -1.37
CA SER A 425 -13.35 -9.93 -1.61
C SER A 425 -14.20 -10.67 -0.59
N ILE A 426 -14.84 -11.77 -1.03
CA ILE A 426 -15.62 -12.65 -0.15
C ILE A 426 -14.73 -13.25 0.95
N TYR A 427 -13.46 -13.53 0.64
CA TYR A 427 -12.48 -14.03 1.60
C TYR A 427 -12.23 -13.01 2.73
N GLU A 428 -11.99 -11.73 2.38
CA GLU A 428 -11.83 -10.66 3.37
C GLU A 428 -13.12 -10.47 4.20
N MET A 429 -14.30 -10.53 3.56
CA MET A 429 -15.58 -10.45 4.26
C MET A 429 -15.72 -11.59 5.28
N LYS A 430 -15.36 -12.82 4.90
CA LYS A 430 -15.38 -14.00 5.78
C LYS A 430 -14.45 -13.81 6.98
N ASN A 431 -13.20 -13.40 6.76
CA ASN A 431 -12.22 -13.21 7.81
C ASN A 431 -12.63 -12.11 8.78
N ILE A 432 -13.08 -10.95 8.27
CA ILE A 432 -13.51 -9.85 9.13
C ILE A 432 -14.77 -10.25 9.94
N SER A 433 -15.68 -11.01 9.35
CA SER A 433 -16.88 -11.53 10.01
C SER A 433 -16.51 -12.48 11.16
N LEU A 434 -15.60 -13.41 10.91
CA LEU A 434 -15.09 -14.34 11.92
C LEU A 434 -14.38 -13.60 13.06
N TYR A 435 -13.48 -12.67 12.72
CA TYR A 435 -12.75 -11.91 13.73
C TYR A 435 -13.68 -11.01 14.56
N ARG A 436 -14.74 -10.48 13.95
CA ARG A 436 -15.76 -9.69 14.63
C ARG A 436 -16.57 -10.56 15.61
N LEU A 437 -16.95 -11.76 15.19
CA LEU A 437 -17.66 -12.72 16.02
C LEU A 437 -16.78 -13.18 17.20
N LEU A 438 -15.55 -13.63 16.94
CA LEU A 438 -14.60 -14.07 17.96
C LEU A 438 -14.29 -12.94 18.96
N GLY A 439 -14.06 -11.72 18.49
CA GLY A 439 -13.83 -10.58 19.37
C GLY A 439 -15.06 -10.26 20.23
N CYS A 440 -16.26 -10.31 19.67
CA CYS A 440 -17.48 -10.11 20.43
C CYS A 440 -17.68 -11.19 21.50
N LEU A 441 -17.44 -12.46 21.17
CA LEU A 441 -17.55 -13.57 22.10
C LEU A 441 -16.51 -13.47 23.23
N THR A 442 -15.25 -13.12 22.93
CA THR A 442 -14.20 -13.01 23.96
C THR A 442 -14.40 -11.80 24.86
N GLY A 443 -14.64 -10.60 24.30
CA GLY A 443 -14.84 -9.38 25.09
C GLY A 443 -16.18 -9.34 25.80
N GLY A 444 -17.27 -9.71 25.12
CA GLY A 444 -18.60 -9.84 25.71
C GLY A 444 -18.66 -10.96 26.75
N GLY A 445 -18.01 -12.10 26.47
CA GLY A 445 -17.90 -13.21 27.43
C GLY A 445 -17.17 -12.81 28.70
N LEU A 446 -16.05 -12.08 28.60
CA LEU A 446 -15.35 -11.55 29.77
C LEU A 446 -16.26 -10.61 30.59
N ALA A 447 -17.00 -9.73 29.94
CA ALA A 447 -17.92 -8.82 30.57
C ALA A 447 -19.05 -9.58 31.29
N LEU A 448 -19.66 -10.57 30.62
CA LEU A 448 -20.73 -11.40 31.21
C LEU A 448 -20.24 -12.22 32.40
N CYS A 449 -19.05 -12.85 32.30
CA CYS A 449 -18.45 -13.55 33.43
C CYS A 449 -18.21 -12.62 34.61
N SER A 450 -17.74 -11.39 34.35
CA SER A 450 -17.51 -10.39 35.37
C SER A 450 -18.83 -9.99 36.07
N LEU A 451 -19.91 -9.77 35.32
CA LEU A 451 -21.22 -9.43 35.83
C LEU A 451 -21.84 -10.60 36.62
N ALA A 452 -21.59 -11.85 36.21
CA ALA A 452 -22.16 -13.04 36.88
C ALA A 452 -21.49 -13.34 38.23
N TRP A 453 -20.18 -13.03 38.36
CA TRP A 453 -19.40 -13.44 39.53
C TRP A 453 -19.13 -12.30 40.53
N ILE A 454 -19.18 -11.04 40.06
CA ILE A 454 -18.82 -9.87 40.85
C ILE A 454 -20.04 -8.95 40.97
N ARG A 455 -20.39 -8.52 42.20
CA ARG A 455 -21.30 -7.40 42.38
C ARG A 455 -20.56 -6.12 42.05
N MET A 456 -20.65 -5.75 40.78
CA MET A 456 -19.80 -4.72 40.17
C MET A 456 -20.12 -3.33 40.72
N ASP A 457 -19.20 -2.80 41.50
CA ASP A 457 -19.19 -1.39 41.89
C ASP A 457 -18.29 -0.56 40.90
N LEU A 458 -18.09 0.72 41.21
CA LEU A 458 -17.28 1.60 40.37
C LEU A 458 -15.80 1.16 40.33
N TYR A 459 -15.27 0.64 41.44
CA TYR A 459 -13.87 0.20 41.51
C TYR A 459 -13.65 -1.07 40.69
N ASP A 460 -14.56 -2.02 40.79
CA ASP A 460 -14.54 -3.25 40.02
C ASP A 460 -14.64 -2.97 38.52
N LEU A 461 -15.53 -2.05 38.15
CA LEU A 461 -15.67 -1.58 36.76
C LEU A 461 -14.35 -1.02 36.23
N ILE A 462 -13.68 -0.14 36.98
CA ILE A 462 -12.40 0.44 36.63
C ILE A 462 -11.35 -0.65 36.44
N ILE A 463 -11.22 -1.59 37.36
CA ILE A 463 -10.23 -2.67 37.32
C ILE A 463 -10.46 -3.57 36.11
N ILE A 464 -11.70 -4.00 35.88
CA ILE A 464 -12.04 -4.91 34.79
C ILE A 464 -11.87 -4.24 33.44
N LEU A 465 -12.28 -2.98 33.29
CA LEU A 465 -12.05 -2.21 32.05
C LEU A 465 -10.56 -1.98 31.81
N LEU A 466 -9.80 -1.59 32.85
CA LEU A 466 -8.38 -1.35 32.75
C LEU A 466 -7.64 -2.61 32.28
N PHE A 467 -7.88 -3.72 32.98
CA PHE A 467 -7.22 -5.00 32.68
C PHE A 467 -7.66 -5.57 31.32
N GLY A 468 -8.96 -5.62 31.08
CA GLY A 468 -9.50 -6.18 29.82
C GLY A 468 -9.05 -5.38 28.60
N VAL A 469 -9.16 -4.04 28.65
CA VAL A 469 -8.71 -3.18 27.54
C VAL A 469 -7.19 -3.27 27.34
N TRP A 470 -6.41 -3.37 28.42
CA TRP A 470 -4.97 -3.55 28.32
C TRP A 470 -4.62 -4.87 27.62
N VAL A 471 -5.17 -6.00 28.06
CA VAL A 471 -4.88 -7.32 27.50
C VAL A 471 -5.28 -7.40 26.03
N PHE A 472 -6.49 -6.99 25.66
CA PHE A 472 -6.96 -7.03 24.29
C PHE A 472 -6.22 -6.04 23.38
N SER A 473 -5.85 -4.86 23.88
CA SER A 473 -5.04 -3.90 23.13
C SER A 473 -3.61 -4.40 22.93
N TYR A 474 -2.99 -5.01 23.95
CA TYR A 474 -1.68 -5.63 23.81
C TYR A 474 -1.68 -6.75 22.78
N PHE A 475 -2.68 -7.61 22.80
CA PHE A 475 -2.89 -8.63 21.78
C PHE A 475 -2.99 -8.02 20.38
N SER A 476 -3.80 -6.95 20.21
CA SER A 476 -3.97 -6.26 18.93
C SER A 476 -2.67 -5.66 18.39
N PHE A 477 -1.84 -5.07 19.24
CA PHE A 477 -0.59 -4.44 18.81
C PHE A 477 0.51 -5.46 18.54
N LYS A 478 0.55 -6.56 19.27
CA LYS A 478 1.56 -7.62 19.12
C LYS A 478 1.28 -8.51 17.92
N TYR A 479 0.03 -8.90 17.72
CA TYR A 479 -0.38 -9.83 16.65
C TYR A 479 -1.18 -9.09 15.58
N THR A 480 -0.47 -8.39 14.67
CA THR A 480 -1.08 -7.52 13.65
C THR A 480 -2.05 -8.24 12.71
N ALA A 481 -1.80 -9.53 12.40
CA ALA A 481 -2.70 -10.36 11.59
C ALA A 481 -4.09 -10.57 12.23
N TYR A 482 -4.15 -10.61 13.57
CA TYR A 482 -5.36 -10.84 14.36
C TYR A 482 -5.80 -9.59 15.15
N ALA A 483 -5.21 -8.44 14.85
CA ALA A 483 -5.46 -7.19 15.57
C ALA A 483 -6.93 -6.82 15.68
N TYR A 484 -7.72 -7.17 14.65
CA TYR A 484 -9.14 -6.87 14.62
C TYR A 484 -9.95 -7.64 15.66
N ILE A 485 -9.51 -8.85 16.07
CA ILE A 485 -10.16 -9.63 17.15
C ILE A 485 -10.07 -8.86 18.47
N GLY A 486 -8.86 -8.41 18.84
CA GLY A 486 -8.67 -7.66 20.08
C GLY A 486 -9.38 -6.31 20.08
N LEU A 487 -9.42 -5.61 18.93
CA LEU A 487 -10.20 -4.39 18.77
C LEU A 487 -11.70 -4.64 19.04
N GLN A 488 -12.27 -5.70 18.45
CA GLN A 488 -13.69 -6.04 18.64
C GLN A 488 -13.98 -6.53 20.07
N ALA A 489 -13.02 -7.22 20.70
CA ALA A 489 -13.13 -7.61 22.10
C ALA A 489 -13.18 -6.39 23.03
N ASN A 490 -12.31 -5.41 22.82
CA ASN A 490 -12.37 -4.14 23.55
C ASN A 490 -13.71 -3.43 23.38
N ILE A 491 -14.19 -3.34 22.14
CA ILE A 491 -15.47 -2.69 21.85
C ILE A 491 -16.62 -3.44 22.53
N ALA A 492 -16.63 -4.77 22.50
CA ALA A 492 -17.66 -5.57 23.16
C ALA A 492 -17.64 -5.42 24.68
N LEU A 493 -16.44 -5.44 25.27
CA LEU A 493 -16.27 -5.22 26.72
C LEU A 493 -16.81 -3.86 27.16
N ILE A 494 -16.41 -2.79 26.45
CA ILE A 494 -16.81 -1.41 26.80
C ILE A 494 -18.31 -1.20 26.60
N ILE A 495 -18.88 -1.68 25.47
CA ILE A 495 -20.33 -1.55 25.23
C ILE A 495 -21.13 -2.30 26.32
N THR A 496 -20.66 -3.45 26.75
CA THR A 496 -21.37 -4.22 27.76
C THR A 496 -21.32 -3.54 29.14
N LEU A 497 -20.18 -3.04 29.57
CA LEU A 497 -19.97 -2.57 30.91
C LEU A 497 -20.24 -1.06 31.12
N ALA A 498 -19.99 -0.23 30.13
CA ALA A 498 -20.06 1.24 30.25
C ALA A 498 -21.41 1.79 29.74
N GLN A 499 -22.53 1.33 30.33
CA GLN A 499 -23.88 1.81 30.01
C GLN A 499 -24.23 3.08 30.83
N ALA A 500 -25.29 3.79 30.42
CA ALA A 500 -25.81 4.91 31.20
C ALA A 500 -26.20 4.45 32.62
N GLY A 501 -25.70 5.14 33.62
CA GLY A 501 -25.98 4.78 35.03
C GLY A 501 -25.10 3.65 35.59
N GLY A 502 -24.14 3.11 34.81
CA GLY A 502 -23.19 2.09 35.28
C GLY A 502 -23.37 0.73 34.59
N PRO A 503 -22.76 -0.33 35.13
CA PRO A 503 -22.85 -1.68 34.58
C PRO A 503 -24.31 -2.17 34.51
N PRO A 504 -24.72 -2.82 33.39
CA PRO A 504 -26.10 -3.27 33.24
C PRO A 504 -26.41 -4.43 34.22
N ILE A 505 -27.67 -4.50 34.63
CA ILE A 505 -28.19 -5.63 35.44
C ILE A 505 -28.68 -6.75 34.49
N ALA A 506 -29.01 -6.41 33.24
CA ALA A 506 -29.55 -7.31 32.23
C ALA A 506 -28.48 -7.76 31.19
N LEU A 507 -28.73 -8.90 30.57
CA LEU A 507 -27.83 -9.49 29.54
C LEU A 507 -28.04 -8.89 28.14
N ASP A 508 -28.94 -7.90 28.01
CA ASP A 508 -29.35 -7.35 26.72
C ASP A 508 -28.19 -6.75 25.88
N PRO A 509 -27.31 -5.89 26.42
CA PRO A 509 -26.30 -5.22 25.59
C PRO A 509 -25.34 -6.17 24.82
N PRO A 510 -24.77 -7.22 25.46
CA PRO A 510 -23.93 -8.17 24.74
C PRO A 510 -24.72 -9.08 23.78
N LEU A 511 -25.96 -9.46 24.13
CA LEU A 511 -26.81 -10.28 23.25
C LEU A 511 -27.29 -9.49 22.04
N GLU A 512 -27.71 -8.25 22.20
CA GLU A 512 -28.05 -7.34 21.12
C GLU A 512 -26.89 -7.14 20.14
N ARG A 513 -25.68 -6.99 20.69
CA ARG A 513 -24.49 -6.85 19.85
C ARG A 513 -24.18 -8.12 19.06
N LEU A 514 -24.26 -9.29 19.70
CA LEU A 514 -24.02 -10.59 19.06
C LEU A 514 -25.07 -10.85 17.97
N GLY A 515 -26.35 -10.68 18.30
CA GLY A 515 -27.45 -10.81 17.35
C GLY A 515 -27.31 -9.85 16.17
N GLY A 516 -26.98 -8.59 16.44
CA GLY A 516 -26.70 -7.61 15.38
C GLY A 516 -25.55 -8.00 14.48
N ILE A 517 -24.44 -8.54 15.02
CA ILE A 517 -23.33 -9.04 14.20
C ILE A 517 -23.79 -10.16 13.27
N LEU A 518 -24.59 -11.10 13.75
CA LEU A 518 -25.13 -12.20 12.95
C LEU A 518 -26.05 -11.70 11.84
N ILE A 519 -26.94 -10.73 12.12
CA ILE A 519 -27.79 -10.09 11.11
C ILE A 519 -26.92 -9.43 10.03
N GLY A 520 -25.92 -8.63 10.43
CA GLY A 520 -25.02 -7.97 9.51
C GLY A 520 -24.21 -8.93 8.64
N ILE A 521 -23.73 -10.03 9.20
CA ILE A 521 -23.04 -11.09 8.44
C ILE A 521 -24.00 -11.71 7.44
N THR A 522 -25.16 -12.19 7.88
CA THR A 522 -26.11 -12.89 7.03
C THR A 522 -26.59 -12.03 5.87
N SER A 523 -26.99 -10.79 6.12
CA SER A 523 -27.45 -9.86 5.09
C SER A 523 -26.36 -9.56 4.07
N THR A 524 -25.13 -9.34 4.52
CA THR A 524 -24.00 -9.05 3.62
C THR A 524 -23.65 -10.25 2.75
N PHE A 525 -23.60 -11.46 3.31
CA PHE A 525 -23.29 -12.67 2.54
C PHE A 525 -24.41 -13.05 1.58
N LEU A 526 -25.68 -12.86 1.93
CA LEU A 526 -26.80 -13.10 1.02
C LEU A 526 -26.67 -12.23 -0.22
N VAL A 527 -26.48 -10.91 -0.04
CA VAL A 527 -26.34 -9.99 -1.17
C VAL A 527 -25.04 -10.24 -1.95
N ALA A 528 -23.92 -10.51 -1.26
CA ALA A 528 -22.64 -10.75 -1.93
C ALA A 528 -22.66 -12.00 -2.81
N ASN A 529 -23.43 -13.04 -2.43
CA ASN A 529 -23.55 -14.26 -3.21
C ASN A 529 -24.67 -14.19 -4.28
N ALA A 530 -25.74 -13.43 -4.02
CA ALA A 530 -26.88 -13.31 -4.95
C ALA A 530 -26.60 -12.37 -6.14
N LEU A 531 -25.84 -11.31 -5.92
CA LEU A 531 -25.61 -10.28 -6.93
C LEU A 531 -24.14 -10.26 -7.36
N TRP A 532 -23.91 -10.36 -8.67
CA TRP A 532 -22.58 -10.21 -9.29
C TRP A 532 -21.48 -10.89 -8.46
N ARG A 533 -21.61 -12.21 -8.26
CA ARG A 533 -20.61 -12.98 -7.52
C ARG A 533 -19.23 -12.77 -8.15
N SER A 534 -18.45 -11.93 -7.57
CA SER A 534 -17.09 -11.63 -8.03
C SER A 534 -16.12 -12.48 -7.21
N ASP A 535 -15.66 -13.58 -7.80
CA ASP A 535 -14.53 -14.34 -7.29
C ASP A 535 -13.26 -13.49 -7.36
N THR A 536 -12.40 -13.59 -6.36
CA THR A 536 -11.14 -12.83 -6.30
C THR A 536 -10.26 -13.10 -7.52
N LEU A 537 -10.27 -14.36 -8.01
CA LEU A 537 -9.52 -14.74 -9.20
C LEU A 537 -10.04 -14.04 -10.46
N THR A 538 -11.37 -14.00 -10.64
CA THR A 538 -12.00 -13.29 -11.76
C THR A 538 -11.73 -11.79 -11.72
N GLN A 539 -11.70 -11.20 -10.52
CA GLN A 539 -11.30 -9.80 -10.38
C GLN A 539 -9.84 -9.58 -10.79
N LEU A 540 -8.94 -10.48 -10.39
CA LEU A 540 -7.52 -10.43 -10.76
C LEU A 540 -7.34 -10.50 -12.28
N THR A 541 -7.93 -11.51 -12.94
CA THR A 541 -7.81 -11.66 -14.39
C THR A 541 -8.35 -10.48 -15.17
N GLY A 542 -9.52 -9.94 -14.79
CA GLY A 542 -10.06 -8.73 -15.40
C GLY A 542 -9.17 -7.50 -15.21
N ARG A 543 -8.50 -7.39 -14.05
CA ARG A 543 -7.55 -6.28 -13.78
C ARG A 543 -6.24 -6.44 -14.53
N LEU A 544 -5.73 -7.65 -14.67
CA LEU A 544 -4.54 -7.95 -15.46
C LEU A 544 -4.79 -7.63 -16.95
N HIS A 545 -5.96 -7.99 -17.49
CA HIS A 545 -6.32 -7.63 -18.85
C HIS A 545 -6.37 -6.10 -19.06
N LYS A 546 -6.95 -5.37 -18.09
CA LYS A 546 -6.97 -3.90 -18.13
C LYS A 546 -5.56 -3.32 -18.05
N LEU A 547 -4.70 -3.86 -17.18
CA LEU A 547 -3.30 -3.46 -17.03
C LEU A 547 -2.51 -3.70 -18.32
N SER A 548 -2.68 -4.89 -18.95
CA SER A 548 -2.08 -5.23 -20.25
C SER A 548 -2.46 -4.20 -21.31
N ARG A 549 -3.74 -3.85 -21.44
CA ARG A 549 -4.20 -2.84 -22.43
C ARG A 549 -3.52 -1.48 -22.26
N TYR A 550 -3.35 -1.02 -21.02
CA TYR A 550 -2.67 0.25 -20.76
C TYR A 550 -1.16 0.16 -20.99
N LEU A 551 -0.54 -0.98 -20.68
CA LEU A 551 0.87 -1.21 -20.98
C LEU A 551 1.12 -1.22 -22.48
N HIS A 552 0.28 -1.89 -23.27
CA HIS A 552 0.35 -1.89 -24.73
C HIS A 552 0.21 -0.45 -25.29
N TYR A 553 -0.71 0.34 -24.74
CA TYR A 553 -0.80 1.75 -25.07
C TYR A 553 0.49 2.50 -24.75
N ASN A 554 1.06 2.30 -23.56
CA ASN A 554 2.30 2.97 -23.14
C ASN A 554 3.48 2.63 -24.05
N VAL A 555 3.65 1.36 -24.47
CA VAL A 555 4.69 0.95 -25.41
C VAL A 555 4.52 1.69 -26.75
N ARG A 556 3.30 1.69 -27.30
CA ARG A 556 3.03 2.37 -28.57
C ARG A 556 3.31 3.88 -28.50
N GLN A 557 2.98 4.52 -27.38
CA GLN A 557 3.27 5.95 -27.20
C GLN A 557 4.75 6.24 -26.96
N LEU A 558 5.48 5.33 -26.30
CA LEU A 558 6.91 5.43 -26.07
C LEU A 558 7.70 5.40 -27.40
N LEU A 559 7.28 4.53 -28.31
CA LEU A 559 7.92 4.32 -29.62
C LEU A 559 7.31 5.17 -30.74
N ALA A 560 6.25 5.94 -30.47
CA ALA A 560 5.60 6.79 -31.46
C ALA A 560 6.52 7.92 -31.92
N PRO A 561 6.45 8.32 -33.22
CA PRO A 561 7.18 9.46 -33.72
C PRO A 561 6.66 10.78 -33.15
N GLU A 562 7.53 11.75 -32.91
CA GLU A 562 7.14 13.13 -32.65
C GLU A 562 6.44 13.73 -33.89
N PRO A 563 5.34 14.43 -33.85
CA PRO A 563 4.57 15.02 -32.76
C PRO A 563 3.41 14.15 -32.21
N GLN A 564 3.35 12.86 -32.51
CA GLN A 564 2.23 11.98 -32.14
C GLN A 564 2.30 11.46 -30.70
N LYS A 565 3.40 11.70 -29.99
CA LYS A 565 3.58 11.27 -28.62
C LYS A 565 2.53 11.87 -27.68
N LYS A 566 1.77 11.00 -27.02
CA LYS A 566 0.84 11.34 -25.95
C LYS A 566 1.41 10.93 -24.60
N PRO A 567 0.99 11.57 -23.48
CA PRO A 567 1.48 11.20 -22.16
C PRO A 567 1.19 9.73 -21.83
N LEU A 568 2.14 9.07 -21.19
CA LEU A 568 2.01 7.70 -20.70
C LEU A 568 1.05 7.63 -19.53
N TYR A 569 0.37 6.49 -19.35
CA TYR A 569 -0.45 6.23 -18.17
C TYR A 569 0.41 5.87 -16.97
N ASP A 570 0.10 6.47 -15.81
CA ASP A 570 0.62 6.01 -14.52
C ASP A 570 -0.21 4.81 -14.04
N LEU A 571 0.42 3.65 -14.00
CA LEU A 571 -0.21 2.38 -13.65
C LEU A 571 0.11 1.91 -12.23
N THR A 572 0.82 2.73 -11.44
CA THR A 572 1.29 2.38 -10.09
C THR A 572 0.17 1.86 -9.20
N SER A 573 -0.98 2.56 -9.18
CA SER A 573 -2.13 2.16 -8.37
C SER A 573 -2.74 0.83 -8.82
N LEU A 574 -2.77 0.57 -10.13
CA LEU A 574 -3.32 -0.66 -10.68
C LEU A 574 -2.39 -1.86 -10.40
N PHE A 575 -1.08 -1.68 -10.48
CA PHE A 575 -0.11 -2.69 -10.07
C PHE A 575 -0.23 -3.06 -8.60
N TRP A 576 -0.38 -2.06 -7.71
CA TRP A 576 -0.59 -2.31 -6.28
C TRP A 576 -1.89 -3.06 -6.01
N PHE A 577 -2.94 -2.72 -6.74
CA PHE A 577 -4.23 -3.40 -6.60
C PHE A 577 -4.14 -4.88 -7.04
N CYS A 578 -3.56 -5.16 -8.21
CA CYS A 578 -3.36 -6.53 -8.68
C CYS A 578 -2.50 -7.35 -7.71
N ARG A 579 -1.44 -6.73 -7.17
CA ARG A 579 -0.60 -7.38 -6.17
C ARG A 579 -1.36 -7.73 -4.90
N GLY A 580 -2.19 -6.82 -4.39
CA GLY A 580 -3.04 -7.09 -3.23
C GLY A 580 -4.00 -8.26 -3.46
N LEU A 581 -4.58 -8.38 -4.67
CA LEU A 581 -5.41 -9.52 -5.03
C LEU A 581 -4.61 -10.84 -5.08
N LEU A 582 -3.38 -10.82 -5.61
CA LEU A 582 -2.50 -11.98 -5.63
C LEU A 582 -2.16 -12.44 -4.20
N GLU A 583 -1.77 -11.52 -3.32
CA GLU A 583 -1.48 -11.83 -1.92
C GLU A 583 -2.71 -12.38 -1.18
N THR A 584 -3.91 -11.87 -1.50
CA THR A 584 -5.17 -12.40 -0.95
C THR A 584 -5.44 -13.81 -1.43
N LEU A 585 -5.24 -14.11 -2.72
CA LEU A 585 -5.44 -15.43 -3.31
C LEU A 585 -4.43 -16.48 -2.79
N GLU A 586 -3.18 -16.09 -2.55
CA GLU A 586 -2.18 -16.93 -1.90
C GLU A 586 -2.60 -17.35 -0.48
N GLN A 587 -3.31 -16.49 0.24
CA GLN A 587 -3.83 -16.77 1.59
C GLN A 587 -5.16 -17.55 1.58
N GLU A 588 -5.95 -17.43 0.52
CA GLU A 588 -7.29 -18.01 0.42
C GLU A 588 -7.25 -19.55 0.28
N GLY A 589 -6.17 -20.12 -0.24
CA GLY A 589 -6.05 -21.57 -0.49
C GLY A 589 -7.00 -22.03 -1.59
N LEU A 590 -6.57 -21.93 -2.83
CA LEU A 590 -7.40 -22.22 -4.00
C LEU A 590 -7.60 -23.73 -4.21
N PRO A 591 -8.80 -24.16 -4.69
CA PRO A 591 -9.01 -25.53 -5.11
C PRO A 591 -8.12 -25.87 -6.33
N PRO A 592 -7.74 -27.16 -6.51
CA PRO A 592 -6.78 -27.56 -7.56
C PRO A 592 -7.12 -27.10 -8.98
N LYS A 593 -8.40 -27.04 -9.33
CA LYS A 593 -8.87 -26.56 -10.65
C LYS A 593 -8.61 -25.06 -10.90
N LYS A 594 -8.53 -24.27 -9.85
CA LYS A 594 -8.26 -22.81 -9.95
C LYS A 594 -6.79 -22.48 -9.75
N LEU A 595 -5.99 -23.45 -9.31
CA LEU A 595 -4.58 -23.24 -9.02
C LEU A 595 -3.77 -22.99 -10.31
N SER A 596 -4.07 -23.74 -11.39
CA SER A 596 -3.41 -23.52 -12.69
C SER A 596 -3.66 -22.13 -13.24
N VAL A 597 -4.93 -21.69 -13.22
CA VAL A 597 -5.31 -20.33 -13.65
C VAL A 597 -4.66 -19.24 -12.80
N PHE A 598 -4.50 -19.50 -11.51
CA PHE A 598 -3.81 -18.59 -10.60
C PHE A 598 -2.31 -18.50 -10.89
N GLU A 599 -1.63 -19.62 -11.12
CA GLU A 599 -0.20 -19.61 -11.47
C GLU A 599 0.04 -18.93 -12.82
N GLU A 600 -0.83 -19.11 -13.80
CA GLU A 600 -0.78 -18.39 -15.09
C GLU A 600 -1.01 -16.89 -14.89
N ALA A 601 -1.99 -16.49 -14.10
CA ALA A 601 -2.23 -15.09 -13.76
C ALA A 601 -1.04 -14.45 -13.02
N LYS A 602 -0.39 -15.22 -12.15
CA LYS A 602 0.83 -14.79 -11.44
C LYS A 602 2.00 -14.60 -12.40
N GLN A 603 2.16 -15.50 -13.35
CA GLN A 603 3.19 -15.39 -14.39
C GLN A 603 2.91 -14.18 -15.32
N ASP A 604 1.66 -13.99 -15.73
CA ASP A 604 1.26 -12.84 -16.55
C ASP A 604 1.53 -11.51 -15.79
N PHE A 605 1.19 -11.44 -14.50
CA PHE A 605 1.54 -10.28 -13.68
C PHE A 605 3.04 -10.00 -13.63
N GLN A 606 3.89 -11.03 -13.55
CA GLN A 606 5.34 -10.88 -13.57
C GLN A 606 5.82 -10.32 -14.92
N ASN A 607 5.27 -10.80 -16.03
CA ASN A 607 5.58 -10.30 -17.37
C ASN A 607 5.16 -8.83 -17.52
N GLN A 608 4.00 -8.45 -17.00
CA GLN A 608 3.52 -7.07 -17.02
C GLN A 608 4.38 -6.14 -16.15
N VAL A 609 4.89 -6.61 -15.01
CA VAL A 609 5.85 -5.88 -14.18
C VAL A 609 7.16 -5.65 -14.94
N LEU A 610 7.65 -6.67 -15.66
CA LEU A 610 8.86 -6.56 -16.47
C LEU A 610 8.65 -5.58 -17.64
N LEU A 611 7.49 -5.64 -18.31
CA LEU A 611 7.11 -4.72 -19.38
C LEU A 611 7.10 -3.27 -18.88
N GLN A 612 6.47 -3.01 -17.72
CA GLN A 612 6.49 -1.67 -17.12
C GLN A 612 7.92 -1.22 -16.75
N ALA A 613 8.76 -2.13 -16.27
CA ALA A 613 10.14 -1.81 -15.94
C ALA A 613 10.92 -1.42 -17.20
N THR A 614 10.73 -2.14 -18.32
CA THR A 614 11.35 -1.83 -19.62
C THR A 614 10.88 -0.48 -20.17
N ILE A 615 9.56 -0.21 -20.15
CA ILE A 615 9.00 1.09 -20.57
C ILE A 615 9.64 2.22 -19.76
N THR A 616 9.72 2.05 -18.46
CA THR A 616 10.27 3.10 -17.58
C THR A 616 11.77 3.28 -17.81
N HIS A 617 12.51 2.19 -18.03
CA HIS A 617 13.94 2.23 -18.32
C HIS A 617 14.21 3.03 -19.59
N VAL A 618 13.52 2.71 -20.69
CA VAL A 618 13.66 3.43 -21.95
C VAL A 618 13.27 4.91 -21.79
N TYR A 619 12.18 5.19 -21.09
CA TYR A 619 11.70 6.56 -20.91
C TYR A 619 12.63 7.42 -20.05
N GLU A 620 13.20 6.87 -18.97
CA GLU A 620 13.99 7.64 -17.99
C GLU A 620 15.47 7.77 -18.39
N TYR A 621 16.03 6.76 -19.06
CA TYR A 621 17.48 6.63 -19.18
C TYR A 621 18.02 6.61 -20.62
N ILE A 622 17.15 6.43 -21.62
CA ILE A 622 17.57 6.32 -23.01
C ILE A 622 17.25 7.60 -23.78
N ASN A 623 18.26 8.15 -24.43
CA ASN A 623 18.06 9.22 -25.41
C ASN A 623 17.82 8.59 -26.80
N GLN A 624 16.52 8.38 -27.12
CA GLN A 624 16.11 7.74 -28.39
C GLN A 624 16.63 8.46 -29.63
N ASP A 625 16.73 9.80 -29.60
CA ASP A 625 17.17 10.56 -30.77
C ASP A 625 18.66 10.36 -31.09
N LYS A 626 19.50 10.26 -30.02
CA LYS A 626 20.91 9.89 -30.21
C LYS A 626 21.06 8.47 -30.77
N CYS A 627 20.26 7.52 -30.27
CA CYS A 627 20.27 6.13 -30.75
C CYS A 627 19.83 6.05 -32.25
N ARG A 628 18.83 6.81 -32.64
CA ARG A 628 18.38 6.91 -34.05
C ARG A 628 19.45 7.49 -34.94
N LEU A 629 20.17 8.52 -34.49
CA LEU A 629 21.25 9.12 -35.21
C LEU A 629 22.44 8.13 -35.40
N ALA A 630 22.77 7.40 -34.34
CA ALA A 630 23.81 6.35 -34.39
C ALA A 630 23.45 5.23 -35.39
N ALA A 631 22.20 4.75 -35.34
CA ALA A 631 21.70 3.74 -36.28
C ALA A 631 21.72 4.22 -37.73
N ALA A 632 21.35 5.49 -38.00
CA ALA A 632 21.41 6.08 -39.31
C ALA A 632 22.85 6.15 -39.87
N ARG A 633 23.83 6.42 -39.00
CA ARG A 633 25.26 6.37 -39.38
C ARG A 633 25.73 4.96 -39.72
N ALA A 634 25.13 3.93 -39.10
CA ALA A 634 25.36 2.53 -39.48
C ALA A 634 24.52 2.05 -40.67
N GLY A 635 23.79 2.93 -41.34
CA GLY A 635 22.99 2.62 -42.52
C GLY A 635 21.64 1.97 -42.24
N TRP A 636 21.11 2.08 -41.00
CA TRP A 636 19.85 1.46 -40.61
C TRP A 636 18.78 2.49 -40.22
N ASP A 637 17.52 2.19 -40.55
CA ASP A 637 16.35 2.96 -40.06
C ASP A 637 15.78 2.37 -38.75
N LEU A 638 16.24 2.90 -37.63
CA LEU A 638 15.76 2.46 -36.31
C LEU A 638 14.28 2.78 -36.09
N ARG A 639 13.74 3.83 -36.78
CA ARG A 639 12.32 4.20 -36.65
C ARG A 639 11.38 3.12 -37.21
N ALA A 640 11.80 2.49 -38.32
CA ALA A 640 11.06 1.37 -38.91
C ALA A 640 11.00 0.19 -37.92
N LEU A 641 12.12 -0.14 -37.25
CA LEU A 641 12.18 -1.19 -36.26
C LEU A 641 11.38 -0.85 -34.98
N GLU A 642 11.43 0.40 -34.53
CA GLU A 642 10.59 0.89 -33.43
C GLU A 642 9.08 0.73 -33.73
N ALA A 643 8.67 1.03 -34.96
CA ALA A 643 7.31 0.85 -35.45
C ALA A 643 6.91 -0.65 -35.50
N GLU A 644 7.80 -1.52 -35.95
CA GLU A 644 7.58 -2.97 -35.95
C GLU A 644 7.42 -3.51 -34.50
N VAL A 645 8.27 -3.07 -33.55
CA VAL A 645 8.14 -3.45 -32.14
C VAL A 645 6.82 -2.92 -31.58
N ALA A 646 6.42 -1.69 -31.88
CA ALA A 646 5.16 -1.11 -31.43
C ALA A 646 3.93 -1.88 -31.98
N ALA A 647 4.00 -2.37 -33.21
CA ALA A 647 2.96 -3.15 -33.87
C ALA A 647 2.73 -4.52 -33.21
N LEU A 648 3.75 -5.10 -32.54
CA LEU A 648 3.58 -6.33 -31.75
C LEU A 648 2.61 -6.16 -30.56
N PHE A 649 2.34 -4.93 -30.14
CA PHE A 649 1.42 -4.57 -29.04
C PHE A 649 0.07 -4.03 -29.55
N GLU A 650 -0.28 -4.27 -30.81
CA GLU A 650 -1.61 -3.95 -31.35
C GLU A 650 -2.60 -5.09 -31.11
N GLU A 651 -3.88 -4.74 -30.88
CA GLU A 651 -4.95 -5.72 -30.61
C GLU A 651 -5.29 -6.58 -31.85
N LYS A 652 -5.04 -6.07 -33.05
CA LYS A 652 -5.17 -6.85 -34.28
C LYS A 652 -3.77 -7.34 -34.68
N GLN A 653 -3.52 -8.61 -34.50
CA GLN A 653 -2.28 -9.25 -34.92
C GLN A 653 -2.02 -8.97 -36.42
N VAL A 654 -1.11 -8.08 -36.70
CA VAL A 654 -0.41 -8.02 -37.98
C VAL A 654 0.47 -9.29 -38.07
N ASN A 655 0.62 -9.90 -39.20
CA ASN A 655 1.40 -11.14 -39.44
C ASN A 655 2.93 -10.98 -39.15
N LEU A 656 3.29 -10.15 -38.20
CA LEU A 656 4.66 -9.90 -37.74
C LEU A 656 5.05 -11.01 -36.74
N LYS A 657 6.11 -11.75 -37.06
CA LYS A 657 6.68 -12.75 -36.14
C LYS A 657 7.71 -12.09 -35.25
N PRO A 658 7.52 -12.08 -33.91
CA PRO A 658 8.45 -11.45 -32.96
C PRO A 658 9.90 -11.91 -33.12
N GLY A 659 10.12 -13.18 -33.48
CA GLY A 659 11.45 -13.72 -33.78
C GLY A 659 12.13 -13.11 -35.00
N GLN A 660 11.39 -12.55 -35.96
CA GLN A 660 11.94 -11.85 -37.10
C GLN A 660 12.44 -10.45 -36.70
N VAL A 661 11.62 -9.72 -35.93
CA VAL A 661 11.99 -8.40 -35.38
C VAL A 661 13.24 -8.52 -34.50
N LYS A 662 13.33 -9.57 -33.68
CA LYS A 662 14.51 -9.85 -32.86
C LYS A 662 15.77 -10.02 -33.72
N LYS A 663 15.72 -10.81 -34.80
CA LYS A 663 16.86 -11.00 -35.72
C LYS A 663 17.31 -9.68 -36.40
N GLN A 664 16.38 -8.81 -36.77
CA GLN A 664 16.70 -7.51 -37.34
C GLN A 664 17.38 -6.60 -36.30
N LEU A 665 16.92 -6.61 -35.05
CA LEU A 665 17.55 -5.87 -33.95
C LEU A 665 18.97 -6.39 -33.65
N GLU A 666 19.18 -7.72 -33.71
CA GLU A 666 20.50 -8.33 -33.56
C GLU A 666 21.44 -7.91 -34.73
N ALA A 667 20.95 -7.91 -35.98
CA ALA A 667 21.72 -7.47 -37.11
C ALA A 667 22.10 -5.97 -37.07
N LEU A 668 21.17 -5.12 -36.58
CA LEU A 668 21.47 -3.70 -36.33
C LEU A 668 22.51 -3.53 -35.23
N ARG A 669 22.44 -4.30 -34.16
CA ARG A 669 23.47 -4.27 -33.12
C ARG A 669 24.85 -4.59 -33.67
N ASP A 670 24.94 -5.65 -34.44
CA ASP A 670 26.23 -6.07 -35.05
C ASP A 670 26.77 -5.02 -36.03
N ALA A 671 25.89 -4.37 -36.80
CA ALA A 671 26.27 -3.26 -37.68
C ALA A 671 26.76 -2.02 -36.92
N LEU A 672 26.15 -1.71 -35.77
CA LEU A 672 26.60 -0.62 -34.88
C LEU A 672 27.97 -0.91 -34.28
N LEU A 673 28.27 -2.17 -33.95
CA LEU A 673 29.59 -2.58 -33.46
C LEU A 673 30.68 -2.34 -34.52
N VAL A 674 30.41 -2.70 -35.78
CA VAL A 674 31.31 -2.44 -36.88
C VAL A 674 31.49 -0.94 -37.13
N ALA A 675 30.40 -0.15 -37.11
CA ALA A 675 30.46 1.30 -37.31
C ALA A 675 31.23 2.03 -36.19
N ALA A 676 31.26 1.46 -34.97
CA ALA A 676 32.06 1.99 -33.86
C ALA A 676 33.55 1.71 -34.05
N GLU A 677 33.93 0.55 -34.63
CA GLU A 677 35.34 0.23 -35.00
C GLU A 677 35.87 1.17 -36.10
N GLU A 678 34.99 1.65 -36.96
CA GLU A 678 35.32 2.62 -38.03
C GLU A 678 35.34 4.09 -37.56
N GLU A 679 35.25 4.36 -36.27
CA GLU A 679 35.14 5.69 -35.64
C GLU A 679 33.94 6.54 -36.11
N ASN A 680 32.95 5.93 -36.76
CA ASN A 680 31.76 6.62 -37.25
C ASN A 680 30.75 6.95 -36.15
N VAL A 681 30.82 6.25 -35.00
CA VAL A 681 29.93 6.41 -33.83
C VAL A 681 30.76 6.58 -32.58
N SER A 682 30.41 7.55 -31.72
CA SER A 682 31.10 7.75 -30.44
C SER A 682 30.83 6.59 -29.48
N ALA A 683 31.77 6.29 -28.57
CA ALA A 683 31.63 5.21 -27.57
C ALA A 683 30.37 5.39 -26.67
N ASP A 684 30.03 6.64 -26.30
CA ASP A 684 28.85 6.98 -25.51
C ASP A 684 27.53 6.76 -26.27
N ASP A 685 27.48 7.15 -27.55
CA ASP A 685 26.32 6.91 -28.40
C ASP A 685 26.17 5.42 -28.74
N MET A 686 27.28 4.69 -28.81
CA MET A 686 27.30 3.25 -28.97
C MET A 686 26.74 2.53 -27.74
N GLU A 687 27.22 2.86 -26.53
CA GLU A 687 26.73 2.28 -25.28
C GLU A 687 25.21 2.48 -25.16
N ASN A 688 24.74 3.72 -25.34
CA ASN A 688 23.30 4.03 -25.30
C ASN A 688 22.50 3.25 -26.35
N SER A 689 23.03 3.10 -27.55
CA SER A 689 22.33 2.38 -28.64
C SER A 689 22.24 0.89 -28.37
N VAL A 690 23.30 0.24 -27.87
CA VAL A 690 23.30 -1.19 -27.53
C VAL A 690 22.31 -1.49 -26.43
N VAL A 691 22.27 -0.64 -25.39
CA VAL A 691 21.32 -0.80 -24.27
C VAL A 691 19.88 -0.57 -24.75
N TYR A 692 19.66 0.38 -25.65
CA TYR A 692 18.34 0.62 -26.24
C TYR A 692 17.87 -0.57 -27.07
N LEU A 693 18.72 -1.11 -27.95
CA LEU A 693 18.41 -2.31 -28.71
C LEU A 693 18.11 -3.51 -27.85
N GLY A 694 18.87 -3.69 -26.75
CA GLY A 694 18.58 -4.71 -25.74
C GLY A 694 17.18 -4.53 -25.13
N SER A 695 16.77 -3.29 -24.88
CA SER A 695 15.42 -2.97 -24.38
C SER A 695 14.33 -3.26 -25.42
N LEU A 696 14.56 -2.93 -26.70
CA LEU A 696 13.63 -3.26 -27.80
C LEU A 696 13.50 -4.77 -28.02
N MET A 697 14.62 -5.52 -27.97
CA MET A 697 14.59 -6.98 -27.99
C MET A 697 13.78 -7.56 -26.84
N GLN A 698 13.92 -7.02 -25.65
CA GLN A 698 13.15 -7.45 -24.50
C GLN A 698 11.66 -7.16 -24.66
N LEU A 699 11.28 -6.01 -25.22
CA LEU A 699 9.88 -5.73 -25.58
C LEU A 699 9.34 -6.77 -26.56
N ALA A 700 10.07 -7.11 -27.61
CA ALA A 700 9.65 -8.12 -28.60
C ALA A 700 9.45 -9.50 -27.97
N ILE A 701 10.33 -9.91 -27.04
CA ILE A 701 10.24 -11.19 -26.34
C ILE A 701 9.03 -11.20 -25.38
N ILE A 702 8.83 -10.12 -24.63
CA ILE A 702 7.65 -9.99 -23.72
C ILE A 702 6.37 -10.04 -24.56
N ALA A 703 6.32 -9.38 -25.72
CA ALA A 703 5.17 -9.43 -26.61
C ALA A 703 4.85 -10.88 -27.04
N GLU A 704 5.88 -11.68 -27.38
CA GLU A 704 5.71 -13.10 -27.74
C GLU A 704 5.15 -13.93 -26.58
N VAL A 705 5.68 -13.73 -25.37
CA VAL A 705 5.21 -14.44 -24.17
C VAL A 705 3.78 -14.04 -23.82
N MET A 706 3.46 -12.76 -23.88
CA MET A 706 2.12 -12.24 -23.60
C MET A 706 1.10 -12.69 -24.64
N ALA A 707 1.47 -12.77 -25.92
CA ALA A 707 0.59 -13.29 -26.97
C ALA A 707 0.20 -14.75 -26.75
N ARG A 708 1.13 -15.59 -26.27
CA ARG A 708 0.84 -16.98 -25.90
C ARG A 708 -0.09 -17.05 -24.67
N ASN A 709 0.08 -16.16 -23.71
CA ASN A 709 -0.72 -16.15 -22.50
C ASN A 709 -2.11 -15.54 -22.71
N ASN A 710 -2.34 -14.65 -23.68
CA ASN A 710 -3.67 -14.07 -23.91
C ASN A 710 -4.71 -15.09 -24.41
N GLN A 711 -4.30 -16.21 -25.01
CA GLN A 711 -5.20 -17.27 -25.45
C GLN A 711 -5.98 -17.88 -24.27
N TRP A 712 -5.37 -18.07 -23.11
CA TRP A 712 -6.06 -18.64 -21.96
C TRP A 712 -7.09 -17.69 -21.32
N VAL A 713 -6.87 -16.37 -21.40
CA VAL A 713 -7.85 -15.37 -20.90
C VAL A 713 -9.13 -15.41 -21.72
N ASP A 714 -9.02 -15.60 -23.03
CA ASP A 714 -10.17 -15.74 -23.92
C ASP A 714 -10.91 -17.04 -23.67
N ASP A 715 -10.20 -18.12 -23.39
CA ASP A 715 -10.77 -19.43 -23.04
C ASP A 715 -11.54 -19.34 -21.70
N VAL A 716 -10.98 -18.72 -20.67
CA VAL A 716 -11.65 -18.52 -19.37
C VAL A 716 -12.87 -17.62 -19.51
N ASN A 717 -12.81 -16.57 -20.31
CA ASN A 717 -13.94 -15.68 -20.56
C ASN A 717 -15.07 -16.40 -21.35
N GLN A 718 -14.71 -17.28 -22.30
CA GLN A 718 -15.67 -18.11 -23.02
C GLN A 718 -16.34 -19.16 -22.13
N GLU A 719 -15.58 -19.82 -21.25
CA GLU A 719 -16.16 -20.74 -20.26
C GLU A 719 -17.09 -20.03 -19.25
N GLN A 720 -16.76 -18.82 -18.85
CA GLN A 720 -17.62 -18.01 -17.96
C GLN A 720 -18.88 -17.53 -18.68
N ALA A 721 -18.78 -17.13 -19.92
CA ALA A 721 -19.95 -16.77 -20.74
C ALA A 721 -20.86 -17.98 -21.00
N ALA A 722 -20.29 -19.17 -21.18
CA ALA A 722 -21.02 -20.43 -21.32
C ALA A 722 -21.67 -20.91 -20.02
N ALA A 723 -21.07 -20.56 -18.86
CA ALA A 723 -21.60 -20.90 -17.55
C ALA A 723 -22.70 -19.95 -17.05
N GLY A 724 -23.05 -18.89 -17.83
CA GLY A 724 -24.15 -17.96 -17.50
C GLY A 724 -23.90 -17.08 -16.29
N VAL A 725 -22.66 -16.75 -15.97
CA VAL A 725 -22.26 -15.89 -14.85
C VAL A 725 -21.99 -14.45 -15.29
#